data_48502d7a46dd501fb24078f674e71e41
#
_entry.id   48502d7a46dd501fb24078f674e71e41
#
_cell.length_a   1.000
_cell.length_b   1.000
_cell.length_c   1.000
_cell.angle_alpha   90.00
_cell.angle_beta   90.00
_cell.angle_gamma   90.00
#
_symmetry.space_group_name_H-M   'P 1'
#
loop_
_entity.id
_entity.type
_entity.pdbx_description
1 polymer ?
#
loop_
_entity_poly.entity_id
_entity_poly.type
_entity_poly.pdbx_seq_one_letter_code
_entity_poly.pdbx_strand_id
1 'polypeptide(L)'
;MGQDTRISSIPKVNYLIGECYLLNNEYAKAQPVFENALKLPEQPATVIFKINSYLQLAYIQTDFGDYEKALKLLTSGVRIAEKYQNKGLLIRLNYQKAYILRRLDRYKEAIDITHSIVRLAQKAQLTDELIKNFESLGTLYSGDMQPDSALFFYKKALFLAQQTKRPIPNQIYNNIGYMYQLSKKPDDALKYYQKSLQVETDRYHRALVTHNIGSVEAQKKQYKEALARFQEAFNTMAIEKPLKMNEENLKATTIKRSIHKQYLLLIIQDKADTWLDYYKDTKTKSHLTNALKTYALADSMIDFMRYEHVGEGSKLFWRQKTRAMYERAIEACYLAKDNEQAFRFFEKSKAVLLADKLNELGANQQLSETDTKRQRALRDSIANLQNQLVALNANDKKRPLLQSRLELFNNDFEVFRKNLEKTNPAYYRYKYDNSTPTTEAFSRLISSPTEHKGAFVSYFVGDSAIYAFTLTAQQSKLSKLNISPQVYLAATNEFLNLCANRAALNAQYPRYRALAYALYEQLWKPLNINVERVVISQDGVFFPFEALLSQPNGNAFLLNRHAISYTYSANFSVKNKSPLRGVGGFVGFAPESFTASLGQVSLSGSIAILNEIEKCFWWAKSLTKNEATKANFLRYAPKARVIQLFTHADADNTDATEPKIYFYDAPLRLSELNQSDRFEAQLLVLSACKTGIGQNQRGEGVYSLARSFAALGIPSTVTTLWSVEDQPTYELTKLFYKYLNQSLPKDIALQKAKLDWLAAGGAADTLPSQWAGMILVGDATPLIASNWLWVVVSLAVVILGGFWWWKKTKSFHSSVC
;
A
#
# COMPACT_ATOMS: atom_id res chain seq x y z
N MET A 1 12.49 6.09 42.02
CA MET A 1 12.11 4.69 42.34
C MET A 1 12.55 3.64 41.30
N GLY A 2 13.14 3.97 40.19
CA GLY A 2 13.52 3.01 39.16
C GLY A 2 15.01 2.66 39.08
N GLN A 3 15.84 3.09 40.00
CA GLN A 3 17.29 2.83 39.95
C GLN A 3 17.78 1.79 40.97
N ASP A 4 16.94 1.34 41.91
CA ASP A 4 17.31 0.23 42.78
C ASP A 4 17.02 -1.11 42.11
N THR A 5 18.06 -1.84 41.76
CA THR A 5 17.97 -3.14 41.08
C THR A 5 17.19 -4.19 41.89
N ARG A 6 17.06 -4.04 43.18
CA ARG A 6 16.23 -4.90 44.06
C ARG A 6 14.75 -4.63 43.90
N ILE A 7 14.34 -3.37 43.71
CA ILE A 7 12.95 -2.97 43.52
C ILE A 7 12.50 -3.28 42.06
N SER A 8 13.38 -3.14 41.10
CA SER A 8 13.10 -3.45 39.67
C SER A 8 12.86 -4.93 39.40
N SER A 9 13.28 -5.83 40.30
CA SER A 9 13.06 -7.28 40.18
C SER A 9 11.68 -7.74 40.66
N ILE A 10 10.88 -6.88 41.31
CA ILE A 10 9.55 -7.24 41.79
C ILE A 10 8.51 -7.03 40.64
N PRO A 11 7.91 -8.11 40.08
CA PRO A 11 7.00 -8.02 38.93
C PRO A 11 5.83 -7.04 39.12
N LYS A 12 5.28 -7.00 40.34
CA LYS A 12 4.21 -6.07 40.73
C LYS A 12 4.63 -4.60 40.63
N VAL A 13 5.83 -4.27 41.08
CA VAL A 13 6.34 -2.88 41.06
C VAL A 13 6.56 -2.42 39.64
N ASN A 14 7.19 -3.25 38.80
CA ASN A 14 7.39 -2.97 37.39
C ASN A 14 6.06 -2.75 36.67
N TYR A 15 5.09 -3.64 36.87
CA TYR A 15 3.76 -3.49 36.32
C TYR A 15 3.11 -2.14 36.74
N LEU A 16 3.14 -1.79 38.04
CA LEU A 16 2.57 -0.53 38.52
C LEU A 16 3.29 0.72 37.97
N ILE A 17 4.60 0.66 37.81
CA ILE A 17 5.38 1.73 37.14
C ILE A 17 4.90 1.90 35.69
N GLY A 18 4.72 0.80 34.96
CA GLY A 18 4.18 0.80 33.59
C GLY A 18 2.78 1.42 33.53
N GLU A 19 1.89 1.09 34.48
CA GLU A 19 0.56 1.69 34.59
C GLU A 19 0.61 3.21 34.91
N CYS A 20 1.50 3.64 35.78
CA CYS A 20 1.69 5.07 36.05
C CYS A 20 2.12 5.85 34.80
N TYR A 21 3.04 5.29 34.02
CA TYR A 21 3.42 5.92 32.75
C TYR A 21 2.26 5.92 31.73
N LEU A 22 1.46 4.87 31.71
CA LEU A 22 0.31 4.76 30.82
C LEU A 22 -0.78 5.78 31.16
N LEU A 23 -1.08 5.95 32.45
CA LEU A 23 -2.02 6.96 32.95
C LEU A 23 -1.58 8.39 32.63
N ASN A 24 -0.27 8.64 32.57
CA ASN A 24 0.30 9.92 32.16
C ASN A 24 0.45 10.06 30.64
N ASN A 25 -0.06 9.12 29.83
CA ASN A 25 0.10 9.07 28.36
C ASN A 25 1.58 9.01 27.91
N GLU A 26 2.49 8.56 28.78
CA GLU A 26 3.92 8.40 28.49
C GLU A 26 4.22 7.03 27.88
N TYR A 27 3.57 6.69 26.75
CA TYR A 27 3.65 5.38 26.11
C TYR A 27 5.08 4.91 25.84
N ALA A 28 5.95 5.83 25.43
CA ALA A 28 7.37 5.54 25.17
C ALA A 28 8.14 5.05 26.42
N LYS A 29 7.68 5.41 27.62
CA LYS A 29 8.23 4.94 28.89
C LYS A 29 7.51 3.69 29.41
N ALA A 30 6.19 3.59 29.19
CA ALA A 30 5.38 2.45 29.62
C ALA A 30 5.74 1.17 28.87
N GLN A 31 5.91 1.25 27.55
CA GLN A 31 6.13 0.09 26.70
C GLN A 31 7.33 -0.78 27.14
N PRO A 32 8.56 -0.26 27.32
CA PRO A 32 9.70 -1.07 27.71
C PRO A 32 9.53 -1.71 29.10
N VAL A 33 8.76 -1.09 30.00
CA VAL A 33 8.46 -1.64 31.33
C VAL A 33 7.58 -2.89 31.21
N PHE A 34 6.52 -2.83 30.40
CA PHE A 34 5.66 -4.00 30.14
C PHE A 34 6.39 -5.08 29.36
N GLU A 35 7.23 -4.73 28.37
CA GLU A 35 8.04 -5.66 27.62
C GLU A 35 9.02 -6.44 28.52
N ASN A 36 9.60 -5.77 29.51
CA ASN A 36 10.44 -6.44 30.53
C ASN A 36 9.64 -7.40 31.40
N ALA A 37 8.39 -7.07 31.72
CA ALA A 37 7.51 -7.97 32.45
C ALA A 37 7.19 -9.27 31.68
N LEU A 38 7.17 -9.23 30.33
CA LEU A 38 6.99 -10.42 29.51
C LEU A 38 8.16 -11.40 29.57
N LYS A 39 9.36 -10.93 29.94
CA LYS A 39 10.56 -11.77 30.09
C LYS A 39 10.57 -12.60 31.39
N LEU A 40 9.66 -12.29 32.31
CA LEU A 40 9.54 -13.02 33.59
C LEU A 40 9.13 -14.48 33.34
N PRO A 41 9.58 -15.41 34.22
CA PRO A 41 9.19 -16.82 34.12
C PRO A 41 7.67 -16.98 34.35
N GLU A 42 7.05 -17.97 33.69
CA GLU A 42 5.66 -18.31 33.89
C GLU A 42 5.44 -19.09 35.17
N GLN A 43 5.33 -18.39 36.29
CA GLN A 43 5.04 -18.97 37.60
C GLN A 43 3.73 -18.40 38.14
N PRO A 44 3.00 -19.12 39.05
CA PRO A 44 1.75 -18.64 39.61
C PRO A 44 1.83 -17.23 40.22
N ALA A 45 2.96 -16.87 40.82
CA ALA A 45 3.18 -15.52 41.41
C ALA A 45 3.39 -14.41 40.39
N THR A 46 3.85 -14.71 39.16
CA THR A 46 4.21 -13.69 38.13
C THR A 46 3.25 -13.68 36.93
N VAL A 47 2.49 -14.76 36.72
CA VAL A 47 1.67 -14.98 35.55
C VAL A 47 0.59 -13.90 35.39
N ILE A 48 -0.01 -13.41 36.46
CA ILE A 48 -1.03 -12.38 36.43
C ILE A 48 -0.48 -11.06 35.86
N PHE A 49 0.73 -10.68 36.24
CA PHE A 49 1.40 -9.46 35.77
C PHE A 49 1.83 -9.60 34.31
N LYS A 50 2.29 -10.82 33.93
CA LYS A 50 2.63 -11.12 32.55
C LYS A 50 1.40 -11.02 31.62
N ILE A 51 0.26 -11.62 32.00
CA ILE A 51 -0.98 -11.52 31.22
C ILE A 51 -1.47 -10.07 31.13
N ASN A 52 -1.47 -9.34 32.25
CA ASN A 52 -1.83 -7.93 32.23
C ASN A 52 -0.87 -7.08 31.37
N SER A 53 0.43 -7.40 31.37
CA SER A 53 1.39 -6.70 30.50
C SER A 53 1.12 -6.93 29.02
N TYR A 54 0.71 -8.16 28.61
CA TYR A 54 0.22 -8.41 27.26
C TYR A 54 -0.99 -7.53 26.91
N LEU A 55 -1.93 -7.42 27.85
CA LEU A 55 -3.12 -6.59 27.67
C LEU A 55 -2.76 -5.11 27.51
N GLN A 56 -1.88 -4.57 28.37
CA GLN A 56 -1.47 -3.16 28.32
C GLN A 56 -0.65 -2.84 27.06
N LEU A 57 0.25 -3.73 26.66
CA LEU A 57 0.97 -3.58 25.40
C LEU A 57 0.02 -3.60 24.21
N ALA A 58 -1.00 -4.46 24.24
CA ALA A 58 -2.02 -4.48 23.19
C ALA A 58 -2.83 -3.16 23.17
N TYR A 59 -3.13 -2.56 24.31
CA TYR A 59 -3.75 -1.22 24.35
C TYR A 59 -2.85 -0.17 23.71
N ILE A 60 -1.56 -0.13 24.06
CA ILE A 60 -0.60 0.81 23.47
C ILE A 60 -0.54 0.64 21.94
N GLN A 61 -0.45 -0.61 21.45
CA GLN A 61 -0.43 -0.87 20.01
C GLN A 61 -1.76 -0.52 19.33
N THR A 62 -2.88 -0.71 20.02
CA THR A 62 -4.21 -0.32 19.53
C THR A 62 -4.32 1.20 19.36
N ASP A 63 -3.81 1.97 20.31
CA ASP A 63 -3.78 3.44 20.24
C ASP A 63 -2.87 3.95 19.13
N PHE A 64 -1.78 3.22 18.85
CA PHE A 64 -0.92 3.49 17.70
C PHE A 64 -1.51 2.98 16.38
N GLY A 65 -2.64 2.26 16.41
CA GLY A 65 -3.29 1.69 15.23
C GLY A 65 -2.58 0.47 14.66
N ASP A 66 -1.62 -0.12 15.37
CA ASP A 66 -0.97 -1.37 14.99
C ASP A 66 -1.78 -2.58 15.49
N TYR A 67 -2.93 -2.77 14.83
CA TYR A 67 -3.92 -3.79 15.22
C TYR A 67 -3.40 -5.23 15.10
N GLU A 68 -2.53 -5.49 14.12
CA GLU A 68 -1.97 -6.83 13.93
C GLU A 68 -1.03 -7.21 15.07
N LYS A 69 -0.16 -6.28 15.49
CA LYS A 69 0.73 -6.49 16.64
C LYS A 69 -0.09 -6.63 17.93
N ALA A 70 -1.13 -5.83 18.09
CA ALA A 70 -2.03 -5.93 19.23
C ALA A 70 -2.74 -7.30 19.29
N LEU A 71 -3.24 -7.84 18.17
CA LEU A 71 -3.86 -9.18 18.10
C LEU A 71 -2.87 -10.30 18.47
N LYS A 72 -1.62 -10.21 18.02
CA LYS A 72 -0.56 -11.17 18.38
C LYS A 72 -0.32 -11.16 19.88
N LEU A 73 -0.21 -9.98 20.50
CA LEU A 73 -0.02 -9.82 21.95
C LEU A 73 -1.19 -10.42 22.72
N LEU A 74 -2.44 -10.11 22.33
CA LEU A 74 -3.64 -10.64 22.98
C LEU A 74 -3.74 -12.16 22.83
N THR A 75 -3.40 -12.71 21.67
CA THR A 75 -3.41 -14.16 21.45
C THR A 75 -2.41 -14.87 22.37
N SER A 76 -1.23 -14.28 22.58
CA SER A 76 -0.25 -14.78 23.54
C SER A 76 -0.77 -14.72 24.98
N GLY A 77 -1.42 -13.61 25.36
CA GLY A 77 -2.05 -13.46 26.67
C GLY A 77 -3.19 -14.43 26.91
N VAL A 78 -4.07 -14.67 25.91
CA VAL A 78 -5.20 -15.63 25.98
C VAL A 78 -4.66 -17.04 26.24
N ARG A 79 -3.63 -17.49 25.50
CA ARG A 79 -3.03 -18.82 25.69
C ARG A 79 -2.56 -19.04 27.13
N ILE A 80 -1.94 -18.01 27.73
CA ILE A 80 -1.47 -18.11 29.13
C ILE A 80 -2.67 -18.09 30.10
N ALA A 81 -3.68 -17.22 29.87
CA ALA A 81 -4.87 -17.16 30.70
C ALA A 81 -5.67 -18.48 30.69
N GLU A 82 -5.76 -19.16 29.56
CA GLU A 82 -6.35 -20.49 29.41
C GLU A 82 -5.56 -21.55 30.19
N LYS A 83 -4.22 -21.58 30.02
CA LYS A 83 -3.34 -22.51 30.75
C LYS A 83 -3.51 -22.43 32.28
N TYR A 84 -3.68 -21.22 32.80
CA TYR A 84 -3.84 -20.95 34.23
C TYR A 84 -5.31 -20.81 34.66
N GLN A 85 -6.28 -21.14 33.79
CA GLN A 85 -7.72 -21.10 34.03
C GLN A 85 -8.25 -19.78 34.64
N ASN A 86 -7.62 -18.65 34.31
CA ASN A 86 -8.01 -17.35 34.82
C ASN A 86 -9.17 -16.75 34.00
N LYS A 87 -10.41 -17.07 34.39
CA LYS A 87 -11.63 -16.67 33.69
C LYS A 87 -11.79 -15.14 33.55
N GLY A 88 -11.42 -14.38 34.58
CA GLY A 88 -11.53 -12.92 34.57
C GLY A 88 -10.61 -12.26 33.54
N LEU A 89 -9.35 -12.66 33.50
CA LEU A 89 -8.39 -12.15 32.50
C LEU A 89 -8.72 -12.66 31.10
N LEU A 90 -9.21 -13.89 30.96
CA LEU A 90 -9.65 -14.44 29.68
C LEU A 90 -10.80 -13.61 29.08
N ILE A 91 -11.79 -13.21 29.89
CA ILE A 91 -12.87 -12.31 29.47
C ILE A 91 -12.28 -10.97 28.99
N ARG A 92 -11.40 -10.35 29.77
CA ARG A 92 -10.79 -9.05 29.44
C ARG A 92 -9.95 -9.09 28.14
N LEU A 93 -9.13 -10.12 27.98
CA LEU A 93 -8.30 -10.29 26.76
C LEU A 93 -9.16 -10.52 25.52
N ASN A 94 -10.15 -11.41 25.62
CA ASN A 94 -11.04 -11.70 24.51
C ASN A 94 -11.93 -10.50 24.17
N TYR A 95 -12.37 -9.72 25.15
CA TYR A 95 -13.07 -8.47 24.89
C TYR A 95 -12.22 -7.50 24.07
N GLN A 96 -10.97 -7.31 24.46
CA GLN A 96 -10.05 -6.46 23.70
C GLN A 96 -9.72 -7.04 22.31
N LYS A 97 -9.62 -8.36 22.19
CA LYS A 97 -9.45 -9.04 20.90
C LYS A 97 -10.64 -8.80 19.98
N ALA A 98 -11.86 -8.93 20.49
CA ALA A 98 -13.08 -8.64 19.75
C ALA A 98 -13.16 -7.18 19.33
N TYR A 99 -12.75 -6.24 20.21
CA TYR A 99 -12.67 -4.83 19.88
C TYR A 99 -11.72 -4.56 18.69
N ILE A 100 -10.54 -5.17 18.66
CA ILE A 100 -9.57 -5.02 17.59
C ILE A 100 -10.06 -5.67 16.29
N LEU A 101 -10.64 -6.87 16.36
CA LEU A 101 -11.22 -7.54 15.20
C LEU A 101 -12.33 -6.70 14.56
N ARG A 102 -13.16 -6.03 15.38
CA ARG A 102 -14.14 -5.04 14.91
C ARG A 102 -13.46 -3.88 14.19
N ARG A 103 -12.32 -3.40 14.69
CA ARG A 103 -11.56 -2.30 14.03
C ARG A 103 -10.98 -2.70 12.69
N LEU A 104 -10.76 -4.00 12.48
CA LEU A 104 -10.30 -4.60 11.22
C LEU A 104 -11.44 -5.09 10.32
N ASP A 105 -12.70 -4.76 10.64
CA ASP A 105 -13.92 -5.20 9.96
C ASP A 105 -14.10 -6.75 9.92
N ARG A 106 -13.42 -7.48 10.81
CA ARG A 106 -13.54 -8.94 10.98
C ARG A 106 -14.68 -9.25 11.95
N TYR A 107 -15.89 -8.81 11.58
CA TYR A 107 -17.06 -8.83 12.47
C TYR A 107 -17.46 -10.22 12.90
N LYS A 108 -17.49 -11.21 12.00
CA LYS A 108 -17.89 -12.59 12.32
C LYS A 108 -17.06 -13.19 13.44
N GLU A 109 -15.74 -13.08 13.34
CA GLU A 109 -14.82 -13.58 14.38
C GLU A 109 -15.01 -12.84 15.71
N ALA A 110 -15.23 -11.54 15.67
CA ALA A 110 -15.50 -10.74 16.86
C ALA A 110 -16.82 -11.13 17.54
N ILE A 111 -17.87 -11.39 16.75
CA ILE A 111 -19.18 -11.86 17.23
C ILE A 111 -19.05 -13.22 17.92
N ASP A 112 -18.35 -14.18 17.30
CA ASP A 112 -18.13 -15.51 17.87
C ASP A 112 -17.40 -15.47 19.20
N ILE A 113 -16.33 -14.68 19.28
CA ILE A 113 -15.57 -14.44 20.52
C ILE A 113 -16.48 -13.82 21.59
N THR A 114 -17.26 -12.80 21.24
CA THR A 114 -18.13 -12.10 22.19
C THR A 114 -19.26 -13.00 22.68
N HIS A 115 -19.84 -13.86 21.84
CA HIS A 115 -20.77 -14.89 22.28
C HIS A 115 -20.14 -15.88 23.26
N SER A 116 -18.87 -16.24 23.08
CA SER A 116 -18.15 -17.09 24.03
C SER A 116 -17.96 -16.39 25.39
N ILE A 117 -17.65 -15.09 25.37
CA ILE A 117 -17.58 -14.28 26.60
C ILE A 117 -18.94 -14.22 27.31
N VAL A 118 -20.03 -13.99 26.58
CA VAL A 118 -21.39 -13.98 27.14
C VAL A 118 -21.70 -15.29 27.85
N ARG A 119 -21.41 -16.44 27.23
CA ARG A 119 -21.58 -17.77 27.87
C ARG A 119 -20.76 -17.93 29.16
N LEU A 120 -19.54 -17.45 29.16
CA LEU A 120 -18.66 -17.48 30.35
C LEU A 120 -19.21 -16.56 31.45
N ALA A 121 -19.66 -15.36 31.12
CA ALA A 121 -20.22 -14.39 32.05
C ALA A 121 -21.55 -14.86 32.64
N GLN A 122 -22.41 -15.53 31.83
CA GLN A 122 -23.66 -16.16 32.33
C GLN A 122 -23.39 -17.26 33.34
N LYS A 123 -22.45 -18.17 33.02
CA LYS A 123 -22.06 -19.25 33.96
C LYS A 123 -21.42 -18.72 35.26
N ALA A 124 -20.81 -17.57 35.21
CA ALA A 124 -20.18 -16.91 36.35
C ALA A 124 -21.10 -15.89 37.05
N GLN A 125 -22.32 -15.70 36.58
CA GLN A 125 -23.34 -14.74 37.09
C GLN A 125 -22.79 -13.28 37.14
N LEU A 126 -21.96 -12.92 36.18
CA LEU A 126 -21.34 -11.59 36.09
C LEU A 126 -22.23 -10.60 35.32
N THR A 127 -23.22 -10.00 36.02
CA THR A 127 -24.24 -9.12 35.42
C THR A 127 -23.62 -7.93 34.69
N ASP A 128 -22.61 -7.27 35.26
CA ASP A 128 -21.96 -6.12 34.64
C ASP A 128 -21.24 -6.49 33.35
N GLU A 129 -20.57 -7.65 33.30
CA GLU A 129 -19.98 -8.18 32.09
C GLU A 129 -21.02 -8.59 31.04
N LEU A 130 -22.20 -9.08 31.46
CA LEU A 130 -23.29 -9.39 30.54
C LEU A 130 -23.82 -8.13 29.86
N ILE A 131 -24.09 -7.05 30.63
CA ILE A 131 -24.54 -5.77 30.09
C ILE A 131 -23.54 -5.24 29.06
N LYS A 132 -22.25 -5.20 29.42
CA LYS A 132 -21.18 -4.74 28.57
C LYS A 132 -21.01 -5.56 27.29
N ASN A 133 -21.14 -6.89 27.38
CA ASN A 133 -20.99 -7.76 26.21
C ASN A 133 -22.24 -7.79 25.33
N PHE A 134 -23.44 -7.57 25.85
CA PHE A 134 -24.63 -7.31 25.01
C PHE A 134 -24.52 -6.00 24.25
N GLU A 135 -23.99 -4.93 24.88
CA GLU A 135 -23.67 -3.68 24.17
C GLU A 135 -22.63 -3.91 23.07
N SER A 136 -21.57 -4.68 23.39
CA SER A 136 -20.55 -5.05 22.41
C SER A 136 -21.13 -5.83 21.22
N LEU A 137 -22.01 -6.83 21.47
CA LEU A 137 -22.70 -7.53 20.39
C LEU A 137 -23.54 -6.58 19.53
N GLY A 138 -24.26 -5.65 20.17
CA GLY A 138 -25.00 -4.61 19.44
C GLY A 138 -24.08 -3.81 18.50
N THR A 139 -22.91 -3.42 19.00
CA THR A 139 -21.92 -2.68 18.22
C THR A 139 -21.33 -3.52 17.07
N LEU A 140 -21.08 -4.80 17.29
CA LEU A 140 -20.56 -5.73 16.29
C LEU A 140 -21.58 -5.99 15.17
N TYR A 141 -22.84 -6.27 15.53
CA TYR A 141 -23.93 -6.45 14.56
C TYR A 141 -24.23 -5.16 13.78
N SER A 142 -24.09 -4.00 14.43
CA SER A 142 -24.18 -2.71 13.74
C SER A 142 -23.09 -2.56 12.66
N GLY A 143 -21.87 -2.95 12.98
CA GLY A 143 -20.75 -2.93 12.04
C GLY A 143 -20.91 -3.93 10.89
N ASP A 144 -21.48 -5.11 11.19
CA ASP A 144 -21.80 -6.15 10.19
C ASP A 144 -23.09 -5.87 9.37
N MET A 145 -23.56 -4.61 9.41
CA MET A 145 -24.75 -4.14 8.69
C MET A 145 -26.04 -4.91 9.01
N GLN A 146 -26.19 -5.37 10.26
CA GLN A 146 -27.36 -6.06 10.79
C GLN A 146 -28.09 -5.21 11.86
N PRO A 147 -28.79 -4.12 11.46
CA PRO A 147 -29.33 -3.14 12.40
C PRO A 147 -30.38 -3.72 13.34
N ASP A 148 -31.19 -4.70 12.93
CA ASP A 148 -32.19 -5.31 13.78
C ASP A 148 -31.57 -6.15 14.90
N SER A 149 -30.54 -6.94 14.58
CA SER A 149 -29.75 -7.68 15.56
C SER A 149 -29.05 -6.73 16.53
N ALA A 150 -28.47 -5.65 16.01
CA ALA A 150 -27.81 -4.62 16.82
C ALA A 150 -28.80 -3.99 17.81
N LEU A 151 -29.97 -3.56 17.34
CA LEU A 151 -31.02 -2.96 18.16
C LEU A 151 -31.52 -3.92 19.23
N PHE A 152 -31.69 -5.22 18.90
CA PHE A 152 -32.04 -6.26 19.85
C PHE A 152 -31.05 -6.34 21.01
N PHE A 153 -29.77 -6.43 20.73
CA PHE A 153 -28.75 -6.54 21.78
C PHE A 153 -28.58 -5.26 22.59
N TYR A 154 -28.64 -4.07 21.98
CA TYR A 154 -28.65 -2.82 22.73
C TYR A 154 -29.86 -2.70 23.68
N LYS A 155 -31.06 -3.05 23.22
CA LYS A 155 -32.26 -3.07 24.08
C LYS A 155 -32.14 -4.11 25.19
N LYS A 156 -31.54 -5.27 24.91
CA LYS A 156 -31.28 -6.32 25.92
C LYS A 156 -30.30 -5.83 27.00
N ALA A 157 -29.24 -5.14 26.61
CA ALA A 157 -28.31 -4.52 27.56
C ALA A 157 -28.97 -3.44 28.41
N LEU A 158 -29.75 -2.55 27.78
CA LEU A 158 -30.52 -1.49 28.47
C LEU A 158 -31.54 -2.08 29.47
N PHE A 159 -32.32 -3.06 29.04
CA PHE A 159 -33.30 -3.74 29.89
C PHE A 159 -32.64 -4.40 31.09
N LEU A 160 -31.57 -5.16 30.90
CA LEU A 160 -30.83 -5.83 31.96
C LEU A 160 -30.27 -4.81 32.99
N ALA A 161 -29.69 -3.69 32.51
CA ALA A 161 -29.20 -2.63 33.37
C ALA A 161 -30.31 -2.01 34.21
N GLN A 162 -31.49 -1.72 33.62
CA GLN A 162 -32.64 -1.18 34.33
C GLN A 162 -33.21 -2.16 35.34
N GLN A 163 -33.43 -3.42 34.96
CA GLN A 163 -33.97 -4.47 35.82
C GLN A 163 -33.09 -4.72 37.05
N THR A 164 -31.76 -4.69 36.87
CA THR A 164 -30.81 -4.98 37.94
C THR A 164 -30.34 -3.74 38.68
N LYS A 165 -30.91 -2.56 38.39
CA LYS A 165 -30.54 -1.24 38.94
C LYS A 165 -29.04 -0.94 38.80
N ARG A 166 -28.45 -1.43 37.71
CA ARG A 166 -27.03 -1.15 37.36
C ARG A 166 -26.96 0.13 36.55
N PRO A 167 -25.80 0.83 36.56
CA PRO A 167 -25.57 1.98 35.69
C PRO A 167 -25.83 1.62 34.23
N ILE A 168 -26.61 2.43 33.55
CA ILE A 168 -26.84 2.31 32.11
C ILE A 168 -25.56 2.73 31.43
N PRO A 169 -24.94 1.89 30.56
CA PRO A 169 -23.78 2.28 29.80
C PRO A 169 -24.06 3.56 29.00
N ASN A 170 -23.23 4.58 29.17
CA ASN A 170 -23.44 5.93 28.61
C ASN A 170 -23.69 5.89 27.09
N GLN A 171 -23.02 5.01 26.37
CA GLN A 171 -23.11 4.91 24.92
C GLN A 171 -24.39 4.24 24.39
N ILE A 172 -25.15 3.53 25.21
CA ILE A 172 -26.34 2.77 24.74
C ILE A 172 -27.34 3.69 24.03
N TYR A 173 -27.65 4.84 24.62
CA TYR A 173 -28.61 5.76 23.98
C TYR A 173 -28.06 6.31 22.65
N ASN A 174 -26.78 6.63 22.60
CA ASN A 174 -26.13 7.05 21.36
C ASN A 174 -26.19 5.96 20.29
N ASN A 175 -25.89 4.71 20.67
CA ASN A 175 -25.89 3.58 19.76
C ASN A 175 -27.29 3.24 19.25
N ILE A 176 -28.32 3.30 20.10
CA ILE A 176 -29.71 3.17 19.67
C ILE A 176 -30.11 4.29 18.71
N GLY A 177 -29.72 5.55 19.01
CA GLY A 177 -29.92 6.70 18.11
C GLY A 177 -29.28 6.44 16.73
N TYR A 178 -28.06 5.90 16.69
CA TYR A 178 -27.39 5.56 15.45
C TYR A 178 -28.11 4.46 14.65
N MET A 179 -28.68 3.45 15.32
CA MET A 179 -29.52 2.45 14.64
C MET A 179 -30.75 3.06 14.00
N TYR A 180 -31.40 4.00 14.67
CA TYR A 180 -32.53 4.74 14.08
C TYR A 180 -32.10 5.62 12.90
N GLN A 181 -30.91 6.25 12.99
CA GLN A 181 -30.36 7.02 11.87
C GLN A 181 -30.11 6.14 10.64
N LEU A 182 -29.48 4.97 10.80
CA LEU A 182 -29.28 3.98 9.74
C LEU A 182 -30.61 3.48 9.14
N SER A 183 -31.64 3.33 9.99
CA SER A 183 -32.99 2.96 9.57
C SER A 183 -33.81 4.10 8.96
N LYS A 184 -33.16 5.23 8.64
CA LYS A 184 -33.76 6.44 8.05
C LYS A 184 -34.94 7.00 8.89
N LYS A 185 -34.81 6.95 10.20
CA LYS A 185 -35.71 7.52 11.18
C LYS A 185 -35.06 8.66 11.95
N PRO A 186 -34.82 9.83 11.31
CA PRO A 186 -34.01 10.91 11.87
C PRO A 186 -34.58 11.49 13.18
N ASP A 187 -35.89 11.61 13.32
CA ASP A 187 -36.51 12.20 14.53
C ASP A 187 -36.38 11.27 15.76
N ASP A 188 -36.51 9.97 15.56
CA ASP A 188 -36.22 8.98 16.62
C ASP A 188 -34.75 8.99 16.99
N ALA A 189 -33.85 9.11 15.98
CA ALA A 189 -32.39 9.23 16.21
C ALA A 189 -32.08 10.45 17.09
N LEU A 190 -32.59 11.64 16.75
CA LEU A 190 -32.41 12.86 17.53
C LEU A 190 -32.94 12.72 18.97
N LYS A 191 -34.07 12.09 19.17
CA LYS A 191 -34.64 11.83 20.50
C LYS A 191 -33.68 11.00 21.37
N TYR A 192 -33.08 9.96 20.83
CA TYR A 192 -32.13 9.12 21.56
C TYR A 192 -30.78 9.82 21.77
N TYR A 193 -30.29 10.59 20.81
CA TYR A 193 -29.09 11.42 20.98
C TYR A 193 -29.28 12.48 22.07
N GLN A 194 -30.42 13.13 22.14
CA GLN A 194 -30.77 14.07 23.23
C GLN A 194 -30.76 13.37 24.60
N LYS A 195 -31.35 12.15 24.71
CA LYS A 195 -31.24 11.36 25.93
C LYS A 195 -29.82 11.03 26.31
N SER A 196 -28.98 10.72 25.30
CA SER A 196 -27.56 10.49 25.52
C SER A 196 -26.85 11.72 26.09
N LEU A 197 -27.07 12.92 25.53
CA LEU A 197 -26.47 14.16 26.03
C LEU A 197 -26.88 14.51 27.47
N GLN A 198 -28.08 14.10 27.90
CA GLN A 198 -28.56 14.35 29.26
C GLN A 198 -27.83 13.55 30.34
N VAL A 199 -27.38 12.33 29.98
CA VAL A 199 -26.75 11.42 30.94
C VAL A 199 -25.22 11.37 30.77
N GLU A 200 -24.70 11.80 29.61
CA GLU A 200 -23.31 11.72 29.28
C GLU A 200 -22.48 12.82 29.95
N THR A 201 -21.50 12.45 30.72
CA THR A 201 -20.59 13.36 31.42
C THR A 201 -19.21 13.41 30.80
N ASP A 202 -18.84 12.36 30.08
CA ASP A 202 -17.54 12.30 29.42
C ASP A 202 -17.48 13.24 28.21
N ARG A 203 -16.48 14.09 28.19
CA ARG A 203 -16.29 15.13 27.15
C ARG A 203 -16.17 14.52 25.74
N TYR A 204 -15.48 13.41 25.62
CA TYR A 204 -15.26 12.75 24.35
C TYR A 204 -16.55 12.16 23.79
N HIS A 205 -17.30 11.42 24.63
CA HIS A 205 -18.59 10.86 24.23
C HIS A 205 -19.64 11.94 23.93
N ARG A 206 -19.64 13.06 24.65
CA ARG A 206 -20.47 14.23 24.32
C ARG A 206 -20.15 14.76 22.92
N ALA A 207 -18.86 14.87 22.56
CA ALA A 207 -18.46 15.31 21.23
C ALA A 207 -18.94 14.33 20.14
N LEU A 208 -18.89 13.02 20.38
CA LEU A 208 -19.43 12.02 19.44
C LEU A 208 -20.92 12.17 19.25
N VAL A 209 -21.70 12.34 20.33
CA VAL A 209 -23.15 12.53 20.25
C VAL A 209 -23.49 13.82 19.50
N THR A 210 -22.76 14.92 19.79
CA THR A 210 -22.90 16.20 19.07
C THR A 210 -22.61 16.06 17.58
N HIS A 211 -21.55 15.32 17.22
CA HIS A 211 -21.23 15.00 15.83
C HIS A 211 -22.37 14.19 15.16
N ASN A 212 -22.93 13.18 15.83
CA ASN A 212 -24.02 12.37 15.30
C ASN A 212 -25.30 13.21 15.10
N ILE A 213 -25.61 14.14 15.98
CA ILE A 213 -26.69 15.12 15.79
C ILE A 213 -26.43 15.93 14.51
N GLY A 214 -25.21 16.47 14.33
CA GLY A 214 -24.85 17.19 13.12
C GLY A 214 -25.02 16.36 11.85
N SER A 215 -24.67 15.07 11.90
CA SER A 215 -24.86 14.17 10.76
C SER A 215 -26.35 13.98 10.42
N VAL A 216 -27.23 13.90 11.42
CA VAL A 216 -28.69 13.85 11.17
C VAL A 216 -29.22 15.16 10.63
N GLU A 217 -28.77 16.29 11.17
CA GLU A 217 -29.11 17.64 10.66
C GLU A 217 -28.67 17.82 9.19
N ALA A 218 -27.45 17.33 8.83
CA ALA A 218 -26.98 17.33 7.43
C ALA A 218 -27.89 16.47 6.52
N GLN A 219 -28.30 15.26 6.95
CA GLN A 219 -29.24 14.42 6.22
C GLN A 219 -30.59 15.10 6.02
N LYS A 220 -31.04 15.93 6.97
CA LYS A 220 -32.25 16.76 6.86
C LYS A 220 -32.04 18.04 6.05
N LYS A 221 -30.85 18.24 5.45
CA LYS A 221 -30.44 19.45 4.71
C LYS A 221 -30.40 20.73 5.57
N GLN A 222 -30.31 20.59 6.87
CA GLN A 222 -30.11 21.68 7.83
C GLN A 222 -28.59 21.96 7.93
N TYR A 223 -28.02 22.44 6.81
CA TYR A 223 -26.56 22.50 6.65
C TYR A 223 -25.85 23.45 7.62
N LYS A 224 -26.47 24.59 7.95
CA LYS A 224 -25.88 25.58 8.87
C LYS A 224 -25.79 25.02 10.29
N GLU A 225 -26.85 24.36 10.73
CA GLU A 225 -26.96 23.72 12.04
C GLU A 225 -25.95 22.56 12.13
N ALA A 226 -25.91 21.70 11.11
CA ALA A 226 -24.97 20.60 11.03
C ALA A 226 -23.50 21.08 11.11
N LEU A 227 -23.13 22.10 10.35
CA LEU A 227 -21.78 22.67 10.35
C LEU A 227 -21.42 23.28 11.73
N ALA A 228 -22.38 23.88 12.42
CA ALA A 228 -22.19 24.37 13.80
C ALA A 228 -21.94 23.20 14.77
N ARG A 229 -22.71 22.10 14.65
CA ARG A 229 -22.52 20.91 15.48
C ARG A 229 -21.16 20.25 15.25
N PHE A 230 -20.73 20.13 13.99
CA PHE A 230 -19.39 19.59 13.71
C PHE A 230 -18.28 20.47 14.29
N GLN A 231 -18.44 21.78 14.23
CA GLN A 231 -17.51 22.71 14.87
C GLN A 231 -17.48 22.57 16.40
N GLU A 232 -18.64 22.45 17.02
CA GLU A 232 -18.80 22.22 18.46
C GLU A 232 -18.14 20.89 18.88
N ALA A 233 -18.42 19.79 18.16
CA ALA A 233 -17.83 18.49 18.40
C ALA A 233 -16.30 18.51 18.28
N PHE A 234 -15.80 19.16 17.24
CA PHE A 234 -14.35 19.32 17.02
C PHE A 234 -13.70 20.09 18.18
N ASN A 235 -14.25 21.23 18.57
CA ASN A 235 -13.73 22.04 19.67
C ASN A 235 -13.79 21.29 21.03
N THR A 236 -14.81 20.46 21.21
CA THR A 236 -14.97 19.63 22.41
C THR A 236 -13.91 18.54 22.48
N MET A 237 -13.50 17.97 21.36
CA MET A 237 -12.44 16.96 21.29
C MET A 237 -11.02 17.54 21.35
N ALA A 238 -10.81 18.78 20.88
CA ALA A 238 -9.50 19.41 20.91
C ALA A 238 -9.07 19.67 22.36
N ILE A 239 -7.85 19.29 22.72
CA ILE A 239 -7.34 19.32 24.10
C ILE A 239 -7.01 20.75 24.55
N GLU A 240 -6.72 21.67 23.65
CA GLU A 240 -6.32 23.05 23.95
C GLU A 240 -7.32 24.02 23.35
N LYS A 241 -7.65 25.09 24.07
CA LYS A 241 -8.51 26.25 23.76
C LYS A 241 -9.34 26.16 22.47
N PRO A 242 -10.58 26.63 22.43
CA PRO A 242 -11.46 26.53 21.28
C PRO A 242 -10.78 27.09 20.03
N LEU A 243 -10.32 26.16 19.15
CA LEU A 243 -9.73 26.49 17.88
C LEU A 243 -10.85 26.73 16.89
N LYS A 244 -10.88 27.91 16.29
CA LYS A 244 -11.65 28.07 15.05
C LYS A 244 -11.05 27.10 14.03
N MET A 245 -11.88 26.31 13.36
CA MET A 245 -11.47 25.39 12.31
C MET A 245 -11.13 26.19 11.02
N ASN A 246 -10.13 27.06 11.13
CA ASN A 246 -9.51 27.78 10.03
C ASN A 246 -8.15 27.13 9.77
N GLU A 247 -7.77 27.00 8.52
CA GLU A 247 -6.52 26.39 8.08
C GLU A 247 -5.26 26.89 8.81
N GLU A 248 -5.25 28.15 9.23
CA GLU A 248 -4.11 28.78 9.93
C GLU A 248 -3.90 28.29 11.37
N ASN A 249 -4.91 27.70 12.02
CA ASN A 249 -4.90 27.40 13.46
C ASN A 249 -4.77 25.92 13.81
N LEU A 250 -4.85 25.00 12.84
CA LEU A 250 -4.51 23.61 13.08
C LEU A 250 -2.99 23.43 13.00
N LYS A 251 -2.29 24.00 13.96
CA LYS A 251 -0.87 23.71 14.12
C LYS A 251 -0.73 22.19 14.28
N ALA A 252 0.11 21.59 13.44
CA ALA A 252 0.46 20.17 13.45
C ALA A 252 0.71 19.62 14.87
N THR A 253 1.11 20.46 15.79
CA THR A 253 1.35 20.13 17.19
C THR A 253 0.08 19.78 17.97
N THR A 254 -1.05 20.44 17.73
CA THR A 254 -2.32 20.18 18.46
C THR A 254 -2.93 18.83 18.01
N ILE A 255 -2.89 18.56 16.72
CA ILE A 255 -3.38 17.29 16.16
C ILE A 255 -2.48 16.13 16.59
N LYS A 256 -1.16 16.32 16.57
CA LYS A 256 -0.19 15.29 17.01
C LYS A 256 -0.40 14.84 18.45
N ARG A 257 -0.86 15.72 19.32
CA ARG A 257 -1.10 15.43 20.76
C ARG A 257 -2.44 14.79 21.05
N SER A 258 -3.41 14.84 20.12
CA SER A 258 -4.73 14.24 20.33
C SER A 258 -4.64 12.72 20.30
N ILE A 259 -5.20 12.06 21.31
CA ILE A 259 -5.39 10.60 21.34
C ILE A 259 -6.57 10.14 20.48
N HIS A 260 -7.44 11.07 20.05
CA HIS A 260 -8.69 10.79 19.31
C HIS A 260 -8.62 11.20 17.82
N LYS A 261 -7.45 11.10 17.18
CA LYS A 261 -7.22 11.54 15.80
C LYS A 261 -8.21 10.98 14.78
N GLN A 262 -8.61 9.74 14.96
CA GLN A 262 -9.55 9.06 14.05
C GLN A 262 -10.92 9.74 14.05
N TYR A 263 -11.39 10.14 15.20
CA TYR A 263 -12.69 10.82 15.33
C TYR A 263 -12.61 12.28 14.89
N LEU A 264 -11.48 12.94 15.12
CA LEU A 264 -11.24 14.27 14.55
C LEU A 264 -11.27 14.22 13.03
N LEU A 265 -10.63 13.20 12.42
CA LEU A 265 -10.68 12.99 10.98
C LEU A 265 -12.13 12.79 10.49
N LEU A 266 -12.91 11.94 11.18
CA LEU A 266 -14.33 11.72 10.84
C LEU A 266 -15.14 13.01 10.87
N ILE A 267 -15.00 13.82 11.92
CA ILE A 267 -15.70 15.13 12.03
C ILE A 267 -15.30 16.06 10.88
N ILE A 268 -14.00 16.10 10.53
CA ILE A 268 -13.50 16.93 9.43
C ILE A 268 -14.08 16.45 8.09
N GLN A 269 -14.12 15.13 7.86
CA GLN A 269 -14.70 14.54 6.65
C GLN A 269 -16.17 14.87 6.51
N ASP A 270 -16.99 14.61 7.53
CA ASP A 270 -18.43 14.89 7.49
C ASP A 270 -18.72 16.39 7.31
N LYS A 271 -17.87 17.25 7.90
CA LYS A 271 -17.97 18.68 7.68
C LYS A 271 -17.63 19.06 6.23
N ALA A 272 -16.61 18.44 5.62
CA ALA A 272 -16.26 18.68 4.22
C ALA A 272 -17.37 18.22 3.27
N ASP A 273 -17.91 17.03 3.53
CA ASP A 273 -19.03 16.45 2.77
C ASP A 273 -20.27 17.33 2.88
N THR A 274 -20.57 17.84 4.07
CA THR A 274 -21.68 18.77 4.29
C THR A 274 -21.50 20.08 3.52
N TRP A 275 -20.30 20.67 3.48
CA TRP A 275 -20.00 21.83 2.64
C TRP A 275 -20.21 21.54 1.15
N LEU A 276 -19.80 20.35 0.68
CA LEU A 276 -19.97 19.96 -0.72
C LEU A 276 -21.44 19.75 -1.07
N ASP A 277 -22.21 19.09 -0.20
CA ASP A 277 -23.66 18.89 -0.41
C ASP A 277 -24.42 20.22 -0.32
N TYR A 278 -24.02 21.13 0.57
CA TYR A 278 -24.58 22.48 0.64
C TYR A 278 -24.32 23.25 -0.67
N TYR A 279 -23.11 23.12 -1.26
CA TYR A 279 -22.82 23.65 -2.59
C TYR A 279 -23.69 23.02 -3.67
N LYS A 280 -23.88 21.70 -3.65
CA LYS A 280 -24.69 20.99 -4.65
C LYS A 280 -26.13 21.50 -4.67
N ASP A 281 -26.69 21.80 -3.50
CA ASP A 281 -28.04 22.33 -3.38
C ASP A 281 -28.14 23.83 -3.72
N THR A 282 -27.18 24.66 -3.29
CA THR A 282 -27.30 26.14 -3.39
C THR A 282 -26.50 26.74 -4.54
N LYS A 283 -25.53 26.00 -5.12
CA LYS A 283 -24.56 26.46 -6.13
C LYS A 283 -23.70 27.66 -5.68
N THR A 284 -23.64 27.94 -4.39
CA THR A 284 -22.88 29.05 -3.81
C THR A 284 -21.39 28.72 -3.77
N LYS A 285 -20.56 29.43 -4.54
CA LYS A 285 -19.11 29.14 -4.71
C LYS A 285 -18.33 29.08 -3.41
N SER A 286 -18.68 29.92 -2.39
CA SER A 286 -18.01 29.90 -1.09
C SER A 286 -18.15 28.55 -0.38
N HIS A 287 -19.27 27.84 -0.54
CA HIS A 287 -19.48 26.51 0.04
C HIS A 287 -18.51 25.49 -0.60
N LEU A 288 -18.31 25.55 -1.92
CA LEU A 288 -17.34 24.68 -2.63
C LEU A 288 -15.89 24.98 -2.20
N THR A 289 -15.54 26.26 -2.05
CA THR A 289 -14.23 26.67 -1.54
C THR A 289 -14.00 26.14 -0.13
N ASN A 290 -15.01 26.22 0.75
CA ASN A 290 -14.92 25.69 2.10
C ASN A 290 -14.81 24.15 2.10
N ALA A 291 -15.51 23.46 1.21
CA ALA A 291 -15.37 22.01 1.04
C ALA A 291 -13.91 21.63 0.70
N LEU A 292 -13.33 22.26 -0.33
CA LEU A 292 -11.96 22.01 -0.77
C LEU A 292 -10.94 22.26 0.34
N LYS A 293 -11.07 23.37 1.06
CA LYS A 293 -10.21 23.68 2.20
C LYS A 293 -10.33 22.63 3.31
N THR A 294 -11.55 22.18 3.59
CA THR A 294 -11.79 21.17 4.63
C THR A 294 -11.28 19.80 4.20
N TYR A 295 -11.38 19.41 2.92
CA TYR A 295 -10.76 18.19 2.40
C TYR A 295 -9.22 18.25 2.43
N ALA A 296 -8.60 19.39 2.13
CA ALA A 296 -7.15 19.57 2.27
C ALA A 296 -6.69 19.40 3.73
N LEU A 297 -7.51 19.83 4.67
CA LEU A 297 -7.27 19.60 6.09
C LEU A 297 -7.38 18.12 6.46
N ALA A 298 -8.40 17.41 5.94
CA ALA A 298 -8.54 15.96 6.13
C ALA A 298 -7.32 15.20 5.56
N ASP A 299 -6.84 15.57 4.37
CA ASP A 299 -5.63 15.01 3.75
C ASP A 299 -4.40 15.20 4.64
N SER A 300 -4.22 16.41 5.20
CA SER A 300 -3.12 16.69 6.15
C SER A 300 -3.22 15.83 7.40
N MET A 301 -4.43 15.60 7.92
CA MET A 301 -4.68 14.73 9.07
C MET A 301 -4.34 13.27 8.78
N ILE A 302 -4.69 12.78 7.59
CA ILE A 302 -4.34 11.44 7.12
C ILE A 302 -2.83 11.26 7.06
N ASP A 303 -2.09 12.25 6.57
CA ASP A 303 -0.63 12.21 6.55
C ASP A 303 -0.04 12.05 7.97
N PHE A 304 -0.56 12.77 8.96
CA PHE A 304 -0.10 12.60 10.35
C PHE A 304 -0.39 11.20 10.90
N MET A 305 -1.59 10.68 10.65
CA MET A 305 -1.97 9.36 11.15
C MET A 305 -1.15 8.23 10.49
N ARG A 306 -0.81 8.39 9.20
CA ARG A 306 -0.04 7.40 8.44
C ARG A 306 1.28 7.01 9.10
N TYR A 307 1.99 7.98 9.68
CA TYR A 307 3.29 7.76 10.29
C TYR A 307 3.24 7.11 11.68
N GLU A 308 2.07 7.05 12.27
CA GLU A 308 1.87 6.38 13.57
C GLU A 308 1.65 4.87 13.41
N HIS A 309 1.22 4.44 12.22
CA HIS A 309 0.99 3.02 11.93
C HIS A 309 2.27 2.35 11.46
N VAL A 310 2.69 1.31 12.18
CA VAL A 310 3.93 0.57 11.89
C VAL A 310 3.65 -0.64 11.01
N GLY A 311 2.57 -1.39 11.26
CA GLY A 311 2.20 -2.58 10.51
C GLY A 311 1.64 -2.27 9.13
N GLU A 312 2.05 -3.03 8.10
CA GLU A 312 1.60 -2.87 6.72
C GLU A 312 0.08 -3.06 6.60
N GLY A 313 -0.48 -4.09 7.26
CA GLY A 313 -1.92 -4.34 7.28
C GLY A 313 -2.71 -3.19 7.93
N SER A 314 -2.21 -2.61 9.02
CA SER A 314 -2.84 -1.43 9.65
C SER A 314 -2.81 -0.21 8.73
N LYS A 315 -1.70 0.02 8.02
CA LYS A 315 -1.60 1.08 7.01
C LYS A 315 -2.60 0.86 5.87
N LEU A 316 -2.69 -0.37 5.36
CA LEU A 316 -3.61 -0.73 4.28
C LEU A 316 -5.07 -0.52 4.70
N PHE A 317 -5.44 -0.96 5.89
CA PHE A 317 -6.78 -0.74 6.46
C PHE A 317 -7.14 0.76 6.47
N TRP A 318 -6.25 1.63 6.96
CA TRP A 318 -6.50 3.06 6.98
C TRP A 318 -6.59 3.66 5.58
N ARG A 319 -5.82 3.15 4.62
CA ARG A 319 -5.92 3.56 3.21
C ARG A 319 -7.30 3.28 2.63
N GLN A 320 -7.84 2.10 2.90
CA GLN A 320 -9.18 1.74 2.47
C GLN A 320 -10.26 2.65 3.10
N LYS A 321 -10.15 2.92 4.39
CA LYS A 321 -11.11 3.80 5.12
C LYS A 321 -11.10 5.26 4.65
N THR A 322 -9.95 5.77 4.20
CA THR A 322 -9.83 7.17 3.74
C THR A 322 -10.19 7.36 2.26
N ARG A 323 -10.41 6.28 1.50
CA ARG A 323 -10.66 6.36 0.06
C ARG A 323 -11.93 7.13 -0.30
N ALA A 324 -13.01 6.93 0.44
CA ALA A 324 -14.26 7.66 0.23
C ALA A 324 -14.07 9.19 0.35
N MET A 325 -13.23 9.63 1.29
CA MET A 325 -12.88 11.06 1.41
C MET A 325 -12.19 11.57 0.14
N TYR A 326 -11.22 10.82 -0.42
CA TYR A 326 -10.56 11.23 -1.66
C TYR A 326 -11.51 11.26 -2.85
N GLU A 327 -12.49 10.34 -2.94
CA GLU A 327 -13.52 10.38 -3.98
C GLU A 327 -14.32 11.69 -3.93
N ARG A 328 -14.80 12.07 -2.73
CA ARG A 328 -15.55 13.31 -2.52
C ARG A 328 -14.70 14.55 -2.75
N ALA A 329 -13.43 14.53 -2.36
CA ALA A 329 -12.48 15.61 -2.61
C ALA A 329 -12.22 15.80 -4.12
N ILE A 330 -12.08 14.71 -4.87
CA ILE A 330 -11.92 14.73 -6.34
C ILE A 330 -13.21 15.24 -7.00
N GLU A 331 -14.39 14.85 -6.50
CA GLU A 331 -15.67 15.40 -6.96
C GLU A 331 -15.73 16.93 -6.77
N ALA A 332 -15.31 17.42 -5.59
CA ALA A 332 -15.25 18.86 -5.33
C ALA A 332 -14.28 19.57 -6.28
N CYS A 333 -13.11 19.01 -6.56
CA CYS A 333 -12.17 19.54 -7.54
C CYS A 333 -12.77 19.58 -8.97
N TYR A 334 -13.47 18.50 -9.36
CA TYR A 334 -14.15 18.43 -10.66
C TYR A 334 -15.18 19.56 -10.81
N LEU A 335 -15.98 19.80 -9.77
CA LEU A 335 -16.98 20.87 -9.76
C LEU A 335 -16.35 22.26 -9.73
N ALA A 336 -15.19 22.42 -9.07
CA ALA A 336 -14.44 23.66 -9.02
C ALA A 336 -13.55 23.92 -10.24
N LYS A 337 -13.33 22.91 -11.09
CA LYS A 337 -12.34 22.89 -12.18
C LYS A 337 -10.91 23.12 -11.69
N ASP A 338 -10.60 22.65 -10.47
CA ASP A 338 -9.28 22.74 -9.86
C ASP A 338 -8.48 21.47 -10.18
N ASN A 339 -7.77 21.52 -11.30
CA ASN A 339 -7.00 20.37 -11.79
C ASN A 339 -5.74 20.11 -10.94
N GLU A 340 -5.10 21.16 -10.38
CA GLU A 340 -3.90 20.98 -9.56
C GLU A 340 -4.22 20.27 -8.24
N GLN A 341 -5.26 20.70 -7.56
CA GLN A 341 -5.68 20.06 -6.32
C GLN A 341 -6.23 18.65 -6.59
N ALA A 342 -6.91 18.43 -7.72
CA ALA A 342 -7.33 17.09 -8.15
C ALA A 342 -6.12 16.16 -8.35
N PHE A 343 -5.08 16.60 -9.05
CA PHE A 343 -3.87 15.84 -9.25
C PHE A 343 -3.23 15.43 -7.90
N ARG A 344 -3.15 16.36 -6.97
CA ARG A 344 -2.64 16.10 -5.63
C ARG A 344 -3.46 15.01 -4.93
N PHE A 345 -4.81 15.06 -4.96
CA PHE A 345 -5.65 14.03 -4.34
C PHE A 345 -5.53 12.68 -5.03
N PHE A 346 -5.36 12.65 -6.36
CA PHE A 346 -5.05 11.41 -7.08
C PHE A 346 -3.77 10.78 -6.55
N GLU A 347 -2.70 11.54 -6.47
CA GLU A 347 -1.40 11.06 -6.01
C GLU A 347 -1.40 10.63 -4.53
N LYS A 348 -2.09 11.39 -3.68
CA LYS A 348 -2.28 11.05 -2.25
C LYS A 348 -3.15 9.80 -2.05
N SER A 349 -4.00 9.47 -3.01
CA SER A 349 -4.87 8.29 -2.97
C SER A 349 -4.25 7.01 -3.53
N LYS A 350 -3.02 7.05 -4.10
CA LYS A 350 -2.43 5.94 -4.87
C LYS A 350 -1.03 5.56 -4.41
N ALA A 351 -0.77 4.24 -4.37
CA ALA A 351 0.56 3.65 -4.18
C ALA A 351 1.39 4.28 -3.04
N VAL A 352 0.71 4.66 -1.96
CA VAL A 352 1.34 5.38 -0.85
C VAL A 352 2.30 4.50 -0.08
N LEU A 353 1.96 3.21 0.10
CA LEU A 353 2.85 2.25 0.76
C LEU A 353 4.10 1.96 -0.06
N LEU A 354 3.99 1.99 -1.40
CA LEU A 354 5.15 1.87 -2.27
C LEU A 354 6.04 3.12 -2.16
N ALA A 355 5.46 4.31 -2.11
CA ALA A 355 6.20 5.55 -1.88
C ALA A 355 6.91 5.55 -0.51
N ASP A 356 6.24 5.07 0.56
CA ASP A 356 6.84 4.90 1.88
C ASP A 356 8.06 3.97 1.84
N LYS A 357 7.98 2.88 1.07
CA LYS A 357 9.08 1.94 0.92
C LYS A 357 10.27 2.57 0.18
N LEU A 358 10.02 3.32 -0.88
CA LEU A 358 11.07 4.07 -1.60
C LEU A 358 11.69 5.15 -0.72
N ASN A 359 10.89 5.84 0.09
CA ASN A 359 11.39 6.80 1.07
C ASN A 359 12.31 6.12 2.09
N GLU A 360 11.95 4.93 2.57
CA GLU A 360 12.78 4.13 3.48
C GLU A 360 14.11 3.74 2.82
N LEU A 361 14.09 3.32 1.54
CA LEU A 361 15.32 3.04 0.79
C LEU A 361 16.21 4.28 0.66
N GLY A 362 15.62 5.44 0.35
CA GLY A 362 16.34 6.71 0.28
C GLY A 362 16.91 7.14 1.63
N ALA A 363 16.16 6.96 2.70
CA ALA A 363 16.59 7.22 4.07
C ALA A 363 17.77 6.31 4.47
N ASN A 364 17.73 5.04 4.12
CA ASN A 364 18.79 4.08 4.41
C ASN A 364 20.14 4.48 3.75
N GLN A 365 20.14 5.20 2.64
CA GLN A 365 21.34 5.73 2.00
C GLN A 365 22.00 6.87 2.81
N GLN A 366 21.30 7.44 3.78
CA GLN A 366 21.80 8.48 4.67
C GLN A 366 22.38 7.92 5.98
N LEU A 367 22.46 6.59 6.10
CA LEU A 367 23.01 5.93 7.28
C LEU A 367 24.54 5.96 7.28
N SER A 368 25.10 6.06 8.46
CA SER A 368 26.52 5.81 8.68
C SER A 368 26.88 4.34 8.35
N GLU A 369 28.15 4.06 8.11
CA GLU A 369 28.59 2.68 7.88
C GLU A 369 28.28 1.78 9.10
N THR A 370 28.41 2.31 10.30
CA THR A 370 28.10 1.62 11.55
C THR A 370 26.62 1.29 11.64
N ASP A 371 25.75 2.26 11.36
CA ASP A 371 24.30 2.06 11.39
C ASP A 371 23.84 1.10 10.28
N THR A 372 24.45 1.19 9.10
CA THR A 372 24.19 0.26 7.99
C THR A 372 24.54 -1.19 8.38
N LYS A 373 25.71 -1.41 8.98
CA LYS A 373 26.11 -2.73 9.48
C LYS A 373 25.16 -3.26 10.54
N ARG A 374 24.75 -2.40 11.50
CA ARG A 374 23.79 -2.77 12.56
C ARG A 374 22.40 -3.10 12.00
N GLN A 375 21.92 -2.29 11.05
CA GLN A 375 20.64 -2.52 10.38
C GLN A 375 20.65 -3.86 9.65
N ARG A 376 21.73 -4.16 8.91
CA ARG A 376 21.88 -5.43 8.19
C ARG A 376 21.90 -6.61 9.14
N ALA A 377 22.68 -6.57 10.20
CA ALA A 377 22.75 -7.65 11.18
C ALA A 377 21.39 -7.96 11.83
N LEU A 378 20.58 -6.94 12.14
CA LEU A 378 19.21 -7.12 12.66
C LEU A 378 18.29 -7.74 11.61
N ARG A 379 18.33 -7.27 10.37
CA ARG A 379 17.53 -7.83 9.26
C ARG A 379 17.90 -9.29 8.98
N ASP A 380 19.21 -9.61 8.92
CA ASP A 380 19.69 -10.98 8.68
C ASP A 380 19.22 -11.92 9.79
N SER A 381 19.24 -11.46 11.05
CA SER A 381 18.75 -12.23 12.20
C SER A 381 17.24 -12.49 12.10
N ILE A 382 16.47 -11.49 11.73
CA ILE A 382 15.02 -11.61 11.51
C ILE A 382 14.73 -12.59 10.37
N ALA A 383 15.41 -12.43 9.22
CA ALA A 383 15.26 -13.29 8.05
C ALA A 383 15.58 -14.75 8.36
N ASN A 384 16.69 -15.01 9.06
CA ASN A 384 17.10 -16.34 9.44
C ASN A 384 16.08 -17.01 10.36
N LEU A 385 15.54 -16.29 11.35
CA LEU A 385 14.49 -16.81 12.24
C LEU A 385 13.19 -17.10 11.51
N GLN A 386 12.80 -16.25 10.56
CA GLN A 386 11.62 -16.46 9.72
C GLN A 386 11.79 -17.72 8.84
N ASN A 387 12.95 -17.90 8.22
CA ASN A 387 13.24 -19.08 7.40
C ASN A 387 13.22 -20.36 8.25
N GLN A 388 13.78 -20.33 9.47
CA GLN A 388 13.69 -21.44 10.40
C GLN A 388 12.25 -21.77 10.79
N LEU A 389 11.41 -20.75 11.03
CA LEU A 389 9.99 -20.93 11.36
C LEU A 389 9.18 -21.53 10.21
N VAL A 390 9.51 -21.15 8.97
CA VAL A 390 8.87 -21.71 7.77
C VAL A 390 9.24 -23.17 7.55
N ALA A 391 10.48 -23.57 7.88
CA ALA A 391 10.95 -24.95 7.76
C ALA A 391 10.36 -25.90 8.81
N LEU A 392 9.75 -25.39 9.88
CA LEU A 392 9.17 -26.19 10.97
C LEU A 392 7.69 -26.46 10.75
N ASN A 393 7.24 -27.68 11.08
CA ASN A 393 5.82 -28.02 11.14
C ASN A 393 5.08 -27.18 12.21
N ALA A 394 3.75 -27.00 12.02
CA ALA A 394 2.92 -26.16 12.91
C ALA A 394 3.03 -26.56 14.40
N ASN A 395 3.22 -27.85 14.70
CA ASN A 395 3.26 -28.42 16.06
C ASN A 395 4.69 -28.64 16.61
N ASP A 396 5.72 -28.11 15.94
CA ASP A 396 7.10 -28.30 16.39
C ASP A 396 7.36 -27.58 17.72
N LYS A 397 7.95 -28.28 18.70
CA LYS A 397 8.26 -27.75 20.03
C LYS A 397 9.23 -26.55 20.03
N LYS A 398 10.03 -26.38 18.97
CA LYS A 398 10.98 -25.27 18.83
C LYS A 398 10.28 -23.98 18.36
N ARG A 399 9.09 -24.09 17.76
CA ARG A 399 8.37 -22.96 17.17
C ARG A 399 8.12 -21.80 18.15
N PRO A 400 7.62 -22.01 19.40
CA PRO A 400 7.40 -20.92 20.35
C PRO A 400 8.69 -20.16 20.71
N LEU A 401 9.81 -20.88 20.86
CA LEU A 401 11.09 -20.24 21.15
C LEU A 401 11.60 -19.38 20.00
N LEU A 402 11.48 -19.87 18.77
CA LEU A 402 11.87 -19.11 17.58
C LEU A 402 10.95 -17.90 17.36
N GLN A 403 9.66 -18.03 17.62
CA GLN A 403 8.71 -16.89 17.58
C GLN A 403 9.08 -15.81 18.59
N SER A 404 9.36 -16.18 19.84
CA SER A 404 9.79 -15.22 20.86
C SER A 404 11.11 -14.53 20.49
N ARG A 405 12.06 -15.26 19.92
CA ARG A 405 13.30 -14.65 19.39
C ARG A 405 13.03 -13.69 18.24
N LEU A 406 12.17 -14.06 17.31
CA LEU A 406 11.78 -13.20 16.20
C LEU A 406 11.12 -11.90 16.70
N GLU A 407 10.25 -12.00 17.71
CA GLU A 407 9.64 -10.83 18.35
C GLU A 407 10.68 -9.91 18.99
N LEU A 408 11.68 -10.46 19.68
CA LEU A 408 12.77 -9.66 20.27
C LEU A 408 13.58 -8.91 19.20
N PHE A 409 14.00 -9.58 18.14
CA PHE A 409 14.75 -8.92 17.05
C PHE A 409 13.92 -7.88 16.30
N ASN A 410 12.63 -8.11 16.09
CA ASN A 410 11.74 -7.11 15.53
C ASN A 410 11.62 -5.87 16.41
N ASN A 411 11.54 -6.07 17.74
CA ASN A 411 11.51 -4.95 18.67
C ASN A 411 12.84 -4.16 18.69
N ASP A 412 13.96 -4.87 18.71
CA ASP A 412 15.29 -4.24 18.66
C ASP A 412 15.47 -3.43 17.37
N PHE A 413 14.95 -3.93 16.25
CA PHE A 413 14.95 -3.21 14.98
C PHE A 413 14.08 -1.94 15.03
N GLU A 414 12.89 -2.00 15.65
CA GLU A 414 12.03 -0.82 15.84
C GLU A 414 12.67 0.23 16.75
N VAL A 415 13.28 -0.19 17.86
CA VAL A 415 14.03 0.70 18.77
C VAL A 415 15.19 1.38 18.02
N PHE A 416 15.94 0.61 17.24
CA PHE A 416 17.02 1.14 16.40
C PHE A 416 16.50 2.19 15.42
N ARG A 417 15.41 1.90 14.69
CA ARG A 417 14.77 2.84 13.74
C ARG A 417 14.33 4.14 14.42
N LYS A 418 13.65 4.03 15.56
CA LYS A 418 13.21 5.22 16.33
C LYS A 418 14.38 6.05 16.82
N ASN A 419 15.50 5.42 17.14
CA ASN A 419 16.71 6.15 17.51
C ASN A 419 17.29 6.91 16.32
N LEU A 420 17.38 6.28 15.14
CA LEU A 420 17.81 6.94 13.90
C LEU A 420 16.95 8.16 13.56
N GLU A 421 15.63 8.06 13.74
CA GLU A 421 14.71 9.18 13.50
C GLU A 421 15.02 10.40 14.39
N LYS A 422 15.56 10.18 15.59
CA LYS A 422 15.93 11.26 16.51
C LYS A 422 17.33 11.80 16.26
N THR A 423 18.26 10.96 15.86
CA THR A 423 19.69 11.29 15.78
C THR A 423 20.16 11.67 14.39
N ASN A 424 19.41 11.30 13.33
CA ASN A 424 19.77 11.56 11.93
C ASN A 424 18.67 12.37 11.20
N PRO A 425 18.78 13.71 11.14
CA PRO A 425 17.79 14.55 10.47
C PRO A 425 17.63 14.28 8.98
N ALA A 426 18.68 13.84 8.27
CA ALA A 426 18.62 13.48 6.87
C ALA A 426 17.78 12.21 6.67
N TYR A 427 18.04 11.17 7.48
CA TYR A 427 17.24 9.96 7.52
C TYR A 427 15.75 10.28 7.77
N TYR A 428 15.45 11.11 8.77
CA TYR A 428 14.10 11.52 9.08
C TYR A 428 13.43 12.23 7.91
N ARG A 429 14.10 13.17 7.24
CA ARG A 429 13.57 13.93 6.11
C ARG A 429 13.19 13.04 4.94
N TYR A 430 14.07 12.09 4.58
CA TYR A 430 13.79 11.14 3.49
C TYR A 430 12.66 10.18 3.83
N LYS A 431 12.69 9.61 5.03
CA LYS A 431 11.69 8.63 5.47
C LYS A 431 10.27 9.19 5.49
N TYR A 432 10.11 10.45 5.89
CA TYR A 432 8.81 11.10 6.06
C TYR A 432 8.49 12.09 4.95
N ASP A 433 9.13 11.97 3.80
CA ASP A 433 8.80 12.78 2.63
C ASP A 433 7.44 12.39 2.06
N ASN A 434 6.45 13.26 2.28
CA ASN A 434 5.08 13.15 1.79
C ASN A 434 4.79 14.10 0.62
N SER A 435 5.82 14.70 0.05
CA SER A 435 5.67 15.59 -1.10
C SER A 435 5.08 14.86 -2.31
N THR A 436 4.19 15.54 -3.02
CA THR A 436 3.67 15.10 -4.32
C THR A 436 4.22 16.04 -5.40
N PRO A 437 4.53 15.54 -6.60
CA PRO A 437 4.95 16.41 -7.69
C PRO A 437 3.81 17.37 -8.07
N THR A 438 4.16 18.57 -8.54
CA THR A 438 3.18 19.46 -9.20
C THR A 438 2.91 18.97 -10.62
N THR A 439 1.76 19.37 -11.21
CA THR A 439 1.44 19.08 -12.60
C THR A 439 2.54 19.60 -13.54
N GLU A 440 3.07 20.78 -13.28
CA GLU A 440 4.16 21.37 -14.07
C GLU A 440 5.45 20.55 -13.99
N ALA A 441 5.89 20.19 -12.79
CA ALA A 441 7.11 19.38 -12.61
C ALA A 441 7.00 18.00 -13.27
N PHE A 442 5.83 17.37 -13.18
CA PHE A 442 5.60 16.08 -13.79
C PHE A 442 5.40 16.15 -15.31
N SER A 443 4.75 17.21 -15.81
CA SER A 443 4.63 17.46 -17.25
C SER A 443 5.99 17.58 -17.92
N ARG A 444 6.95 18.28 -17.31
CA ARG A 444 8.34 18.37 -17.79
C ARG A 444 9.01 17.00 -17.85
N LEU A 445 8.71 16.11 -16.91
CA LEU A 445 9.29 14.77 -16.87
C LEU A 445 8.82 13.88 -18.04
N ILE A 446 7.52 13.93 -18.37
CA ILE A 446 6.93 13.12 -19.45
C ILE A 446 7.15 13.72 -20.83
N SER A 447 7.48 15.02 -20.93
CA SER A 447 7.71 15.77 -22.17
C SER A 447 9.20 15.93 -22.48
N SER A 448 10.06 14.97 -22.11
CA SER A 448 11.51 15.01 -22.31
C SER A 448 11.95 15.71 -23.60
N PRO A 449 13.09 16.42 -23.65
CA PRO A 449 13.57 17.19 -24.81
C PRO A 449 13.85 16.36 -26.07
N THR A 450 13.72 15.05 -26.01
CA THR A 450 13.68 14.19 -27.19
C THR A 450 12.30 14.31 -27.86
N GLU A 451 12.24 14.32 -29.17
CA GLU A 451 11.14 14.63 -30.11
C GLU A 451 9.76 14.00 -29.83
N HIS A 452 9.60 13.17 -28.81
CA HIS A 452 8.38 12.42 -28.52
C HIS A 452 7.54 13.08 -27.43
N LYS A 453 6.42 13.68 -27.83
CA LYS A 453 5.41 14.24 -26.92
C LYS A 453 4.74 13.13 -26.11
N GLY A 454 4.68 13.30 -24.79
CA GLY A 454 4.07 12.35 -23.88
C GLY A 454 2.79 12.86 -23.23
N ALA A 455 1.93 11.94 -22.81
CA ALA A 455 0.80 12.20 -21.94
C ALA A 455 0.83 11.27 -20.71
N PHE A 456 0.24 11.73 -19.63
CA PHE A 456 -0.06 10.94 -18.45
C PHE A 456 -1.56 10.83 -18.27
N VAL A 457 -2.03 9.62 -17.98
CA VAL A 457 -3.43 9.33 -17.67
C VAL A 457 -3.51 8.61 -16.36
N SER A 458 -4.25 9.16 -15.42
CA SER A 458 -4.48 8.54 -14.11
C SER A 458 -5.97 8.31 -13.90
N TYR A 459 -6.36 7.09 -13.58
CA TYR A 459 -7.75 6.73 -13.28
C TYR A 459 -7.96 6.64 -11.77
N PHE A 460 -9.11 7.08 -11.30
CA PHE A 460 -9.59 6.89 -9.94
C PHE A 460 -10.96 6.21 -9.99
N VAL A 461 -11.05 4.99 -9.47
CA VAL A 461 -12.28 4.19 -9.42
C VAL A 461 -12.87 4.32 -8.02
N GLY A 462 -13.83 5.23 -7.86
CA GLY A 462 -14.56 5.45 -6.61
C GLY A 462 -15.62 4.40 -6.35
N ASP A 463 -16.45 4.63 -5.34
CA ASP A 463 -17.64 3.81 -5.06
C ASP A 463 -18.85 4.26 -5.87
N SER A 464 -18.93 5.55 -6.19
CA SER A 464 -20.05 6.18 -6.93
C SER A 464 -19.68 6.65 -8.33
N ALA A 465 -18.41 6.97 -8.61
CA ALA A 465 -17.99 7.52 -9.89
C ALA A 465 -16.55 7.11 -10.25
N ILE A 466 -16.24 7.20 -11.56
CA ILE A 466 -14.89 7.03 -12.08
C ILE A 466 -14.42 8.37 -12.63
N TYR A 467 -13.22 8.75 -12.25
CA TYR A 467 -12.56 9.95 -12.75
C TYR A 467 -11.27 9.58 -13.49
N ALA A 468 -10.96 10.33 -14.53
CA ALA A 468 -9.70 10.26 -15.25
C ALA A 468 -9.04 11.66 -15.24
N PHE A 469 -7.79 11.69 -14.80
CA PHE A 469 -6.94 12.87 -14.87
C PHE A 469 -5.96 12.70 -16.03
N THR A 470 -5.95 13.67 -16.95
CA THR A 470 -5.02 13.70 -18.09
C THR A 470 -4.07 14.87 -17.95
N LEU A 471 -2.79 14.65 -18.24
CA LEU A 471 -1.74 15.66 -18.23
C LEU A 471 -0.90 15.53 -19.50
N THR A 472 -0.75 16.64 -20.22
CA THR A 472 0.14 16.81 -21.38
C THR A 472 1.07 17.98 -21.14
N ALA A 473 1.98 18.27 -22.07
CA ALA A 473 2.82 19.46 -22.00
C ALA A 473 2.01 20.77 -22.04
N GLN A 474 0.80 20.74 -22.63
CA GLN A 474 -0.03 21.94 -22.87
C GLN A 474 -1.11 22.14 -21.82
N GLN A 475 -1.66 21.07 -21.26
CA GLN A 475 -2.83 21.16 -20.38
C GLN A 475 -2.98 19.99 -19.43
N SER A 476 -3.66 20.25 -18.33
CA SER A 476 -4.22 19.23 -17.45
C SER A 476 -5.75 19.26 -17.49
N LYS A 477 -6.39 18.10 -17.38
CA LYS A 477 -7.86 18.00 -17.41
C LYS A 477 -8.33 16.88 -16.50
N LEU A 478 -9.30 17.18 -15.65
CA LEU A 478 -10.06 16.19 -14.88
C LEU A 478 -11.38 15.89 -15.59
N SER A 479 -11.66 14.63 -15.86
CA SER A 479 -12.87 14.15 -16.52
C SER A 479 -13.61 13.15 -15.64
N LYS A 480 -14.92 13.30 -15.51
CA LYS A 480 -15.79 12.26 -14.94
C LYS A 480 -16.24 11.35 -16.09
N LEU A 481 -16.01 10.05 -15.96
CA LEU A 481 -16.35 9.08 -17.00
C LEU A 481 -17.81 8.62 -16.88
N ASN A 482 -18.43 8.34 -18.02
CA ASN A 482 -19.85 7.91 -18.08
C ASN A 482 -19.96 6.37 -17.98
N ILE A 483 -19.38 5.80 -16.93
CA ILE A 483 -19.46 4.38 -16.62
C ILE A 483 -19.52 4.21 -15.10
N SER A 484 -20.42 3.37 -14.61
CA SER A 484 -20.47 3.08 -13.16
C SER A 484 -19.29 2.19 -12.76
N PRO A 485 -18.82 2.30 -11.49
CA PRO A 485 -17.74 1.45 -10.98
C PRO A 485 -18.04 -0.04 -11.09
N GLN A 486 -19.28 -0.46 -10.89
CA GLN A 486 -19.71 -1.87 -10.97
C GLN A 486 -19.59 -2.39 -12.41
N VAL A 487 -20.10 -1.62 -13.41
CA VAL A 487 -20.01 -1.97 -14.82
C VAL A 487 -18.54 -2.01 -15.26
N TYR A 488 -17.75 -1.02 -14.85
CA TYR A 488 -16.31 -0.99 -15.12
C TYR A 488 -15.59 -2.24 -14.60
N LEU A 489 -15.81 -2.61 -13.33
CA LEU A 489 -15.15 -3.78 -12.72
C LEU A 489 -15.57 -5.08 -13.42
N ALA A 490 -16.84 -5.24 -13.75
CA ALA A 490 -17.33 -6.42 -14.46
C ALA A 490 -16.72 -6.51 -15.88
N ALA A 491 -16.77 -5.39 -16.63
CA ALA A 491 -16.28 -5.33 -18.01
C ALA A 491 -14.75 -5.55 -18.10
N THR A 492 -13.98 -4.93 -17.20
CA THR A 492 -12.52 -5.06 -17.20
C THR A 492 -12.06 -6.44 -16.73
N ASN A 493 -12.75 -7.07 -15.79
CA ASN A 493 -12.47 -8.46 -15.40
C ASN A 493 -12.79 -9.45 -16.53
N GLU A 494 -13.94 -9.29 -17.21
CA GLU A 494 -14.29 -10.12 -18.37
C GLU A 494 -13.26 -9.95 -19.50
N PHE A 495 -12.89 -8.71 -19.81
CA PHE A 495 -11.87 -8.40 -20.81
C PHE A 495 -10.52 -9.05 -20.49
N LEU A 496 -10.07 -8.94 -19.25
CA LEU A 496 -8.81 -9.54 -18.79
C LEU A 496 -8.86 -11.08 -18.90
N ASN A 497 -9.97 -11.69 -18.48
CA ASN A 497 -10.15 -13.15 -18.55
C ASN A 497 -10.13 -13.66 -20.00
N LEU A 498 -10.78 -12.95 -20.92
CA LEU A 498 -10.73 -13.29 -22.35
C LEU A 498 -9.31 -13.16 -22.89
N CYS A 499 -8.61 -12.04 -22.61
CA CYS A 499 -7.25 -11.85 -23.08
C CYS A 499 -6.28 -12.90 -22.51
N ALA A 500 -6.49 -13.32 -21.24
CA ALA A 500 -5.61 -14.27 -20.55
C ALA A 500 -5.80 -15.73 -21.01
N ASN A 501 -6.86 -16.07 -21.73
CA ASN A 501 -7.20 -17.43 -22.12
C ASN A 501 -7.40 -17.55 -23.64
N ARG A 502 -6.40 -18.10 -24.34
CA ARG A 502 -6.41 -18.25 -25.80
C ARG A 502 -7.62 -19.03 -26.32
N ALA A 503 -8.01 -20.12 -25.64
CA ALA A 503 -9.15 -20.94 -26.08
C ALA A 503 -10.49 -20.19 -25.91
N ALA A 504 -10.68 -19.51 -24.77
CA ALA A 504 -11.84 -18.67 -24.52
C ALA A 504 -11.90 -17.47 -25.50
N LEU A 505 -10.76 -16.85 -25.77
CA LEU A 505 -10.65 -15.74 -26.71
C LEU A 505 -11.03 -16.17 -28.14
N ASN A 506 -10.53 -17.32 -28.60
CA ASN A 506 -10.90 -17.89 -29.91
C ASN A 506 -12.39 -18.20 -29.98
N ALA A 507 -12.95 -18.84 -28.98
CA ALA A 507 -14.37 -19.20 -28.95
C ALA A 507 -15.29 -17.99 -28.88
N GLN A 508 -14.84 -16.87 -28.25
CA GLN A 508 -15.63 -15.69 -27.98
C GLN A 508 -15.03 -14.41 -28.60
N TYR A 509 -14.32 -14.53 -29.71
CA TYR A 509 -13.65 -13.38 -30.34
C TYR A 509 -14.59 -12.21 -30.67
N PRO A 510 -15.84 -12.41 -31.16
CA PRO A 510 -16.81 -11.32 -31.34
C PRO A 510 -17.13 -10.61 -30.00
N ARG A 511 -17.23 -11.34 -28.91
CA ARG A 511 -17.48 -10.78 -27.55
C ARG A 511 -16.29 -9.93 -27.10
N TYR A 512 -15.06 -10.45 -27.24
CA TYR A 512 -13.85 -9.68 -26.98
C TYR A 512 -13.84 -8.36 -27.75
N ARG A 513 -14.12 -8.39 -29.07
CA ARG A 513 -14.12 -7.18 -29.88
C ARG A 513 -15.14 -6.14 -29.40
N ALA A 514 -16.38 -6.58 -29.16
CA ALA A 514 -17.42 -5.71 -28.64
C ALA A 514 -17.03 -5.06 -27.33
N LEU A 515 -16.44 -5.84 -26.41
CA LEU A 515 -16.00 -5.40 -25.10
C LEU A 515 -14.78 -4.45 -25.18
N ALA A 516 -13.79 -4.78 -26.02
CA ALA A 516 -12.60 -3.97 -26.25
C ALA A 516 -12.97 -2.58 -26.82
N TYR A 517 -13.92 -2.54 -27.76
CA TYR A 517 -14.42 -1.29 -28.34
C TYR A 517 -15.27 -0.50 -27.31
N ALA A 518 -16.15 -1.17 -26.55
CA ALA A 518 -16.95 -0.51 -25.52
C ALA A 518 -16.06 0.12 -24.43
N LEU A 519 -15.01 -0.57 -23.98
CA LEU A 519 -14.06 0.00 -23.01
C LEU A 519 -13.28 1.16 -23.61
N TYR A 520 -12.88 1.10 -24.89
CA TYR A 520 -12.27 2.22 -25.58
C TYR A 520 -13.19 3.44 -25.60
N GLU A 521 -14.47 3.31 -25.99
CA GLU A 521 -15.45 4.39 -26.06
C GLU A 521 -15.68 5.06 -24.69
N GLN A 522 -15.66 4.27 -23.61
CA GLN A 522 -15.97 4.76 -22.27
C GLN A 522 -14.73 5.27 -21.51
N LEU A 523 -13.57 4.67 -21.69
CA LEU A 523 -12.39 4.98 -20.88
C LEU A 523 -11.36 5.86 -21.61
N TRP A 524 -11.20 5.68 -22.93
CA TRP A 524 -10.12 6.32 -23.68
C TRP A 524 -10.59 7.48 -24.56
N LYS A 525 -11.58 7.26 -25.38
CA LYS A 525 -12.08 8.25 -26.33
C LYS A 525 -12.46 9.60 -25.70
N PRO A 526 -13.11 9.67 -24.50
CA PRO A 526 -13.46 10.93 -23.87
C PRO A 526 -12.25 11.78 -23.45
N LEU A 527 -11.07 11.18 -23.37
CA LEU A 527 -9.84 11.86 -22.94
C LEU A 527 -9.19 12.66 -24.06
N ASN A 528 -9.51 12.31 -25.33
CA ASN A 528 -9.02 12.99 -26.53
C ASN A 528 -7.48 13.08 -26.57
N ILE A 529 -6.81 11.95 -26.34
CA ILE A 529 -5.34 11.86 -26.31
C ILE A 529 -4.83 11.63 -27.75
N ASN A 530 -3.97 12.54 -28.21
CA ASN A 530 -3.38 12.48 -29.54
C ASN A 530 -1.86 12.71 -29.47
N VAL A 531 -1.16 11.82 -28.78
CA VAL A 531 0.30 11.82 -28.63
C VAL A 531 0.85 10.43 -28.80
N GLU A 532 2.12 10.30 -29.18
CA GLU A 532 2.75 9.00 -29.44
C GLU A 532 2.97 8.16 -28.18
N ARG A 533 3.34 8.78 -27.07
CA ARG A 533 3.71 8.08 -25.83
C ARG A 533 2.69 8.37 -24.71
N VAL A 534 2.25 7.33 -24.02
CA VAL A 534 1.30 7.50 -22.91
C VAL A 534 1.72 6.67 -21.70
N VAL A 535 1.81 7.35 -20.56
CA VAL A 535 2.01 6.72 -19.26
C VAL A 535 0.66 6.60 -18.55
N ILE A 536 0.25 5.39 -18.19
CA ILE A 536 -1.06 5.14 -17.56
C ILE A 536 -0.86 4.69 -16.11
N SER A 537 -1.54 5.39 -15.18
CA SER A 537 -1.70 4.94 -13.80
C SER A 537 -3.11 4.40 -13.62
N GLN A 538 -3.25 3.10 -13.62
CA GLN A 538 -4.54 2.41 -13.45
C GLN A 538 -5.00 2.40 -11.99
N ASP A 539 -6.29 2.12 -11.81
CA ASP A 539 -6.92 1.89 -10.53
C ASP A 539 -8.02 0.83 -10.71
N GLY A 540 -8.19 -0.06 -9.75
CA GLY A 540 -9.07 -1.21 -9.90
C GLY A 540 -8.37 -2.38 -10.60
N VAL A 541 -8.99 -2.95 -11.63
CA VAL A 541 -8.45 -4.08 -12.40
C VAL A 541 -7.33 -3.60 -13.32
N PHE A 542 -6.19 -4.27 -13.27
CA PHE A 542 -5.05 -3.97 -14.13
C PHE A 542 -5.15 -4.77 -15.42
N PHE A 543 -5.30 -4.11 -16.56
CA PHE A 543 -5.46 -4.73 -17.88
C PHE A 543 -4.70 -3.94 -18.98
N PRO A 544 -4.34 -4.57 -20.12
CA PRO A 544 -3.57 -3.91 -21.16
C PRO A 544 -4.45 -3.00 -22.03
N PHE A 545 -4.27 -1.69 -21.93
CA PHE A 545 -4.93 -0.72 -22.79
C PHE A 545 -4.54 -0.87 -24.26
N GLU A 546 -3.35 -1.38 -24.55
CA GLU A 546 -2.86 -1.66 -25.91
C GLU A 546 -3.80 -2.55 -26.73
N ALA A 547 -4.52 -3.46 -26.06
CA ALA A 547 -5.44 -4.40 -26.68
C ALA A 547 -6.87 -3.85 -26.85
N LEU A 548 -7.14 -2.61 -26.45
CA LEU A 548 -8.41 -1.96 -26.75
C LEU A 548 -8.52 -1.64 -28.26
N LEU A 549 -9.72 -1.73 -28.81
CA LEU A 549 -10.00 -1.47 -30.21
C LEU A 549 -10.59 -0.08 -30.39
N SER A 550 -9.96 0.75 -31.23
CA SER A 550 -10.47 2.10 -31.55
C SER A 550 -11.59 2.11 -32.58
N GLN A 551 -11.91 0.95 -33.15
CA GLN A 551 -12.97 0.75 -34.15
C GLN A 551 -13.69 -0.58 -33.89
N PRO A 552 -14.99 -0.68 -34.19
CA PRO A 552 -15.75 -1.92 -33.99
C PRO A 552 -15.32 -3.04 -34.96
N ASN A 553 -14.78 -2.65 -36.15
CA ASN A 553 -14.32 -3.58 -37.16
C ASN A 553 -12.81 -3.44 -37.42
N GLY A 554 -12.14 -4.55 -37.82
CA GLY A 554 -10.68 -4.56 -38.04
C GLY A 554 -9.87 -4.70 -36.78
N ASN A 555 -8.54 -4.61 -36.86
CA ASN A 555 -7.57 -4.77 -35.79
C ASN A 555 -6.91 -3.42 -35.44
N ALA A 556 -7.72 -2.36 -35.31
CA ALA A 556 -7.25 -1.03 -34.96
C ALA A 556 -7.01 -0.92 -33.45
N PHE A 557 -5.99 -1.65 -32.96
CA PHE A 557 -5.58 -1.60 -31.56
C PHE A 557 -5.06 -0.23 -31.13
N LEU A 558 -5.20 0.14 -29.87
CA LEU A 558 -4.54 1.35 -29.33
C LEU A 558 -3.01 1.26 -29.48
N LEU A 559 -2.44 0.07 -29.44
CA LEU A 559 -1.04 -0.20 -29.73
C LEU A 559 -0.55 0.44 -31.04
N ASN A 560 -1.41 0.50 -32.07
CA ASN A 560 -1.04 1.06 -33.37
C ASN A 560 -0.75 2.57 -33.32
N ARG A 561 -1.30 3.28 -32.31
CA ARG A 561 -1.21 4.75 -32.19
C ARG A 561 -0.32 5.19 -31.05
N HIS A 562 -0.23 4.41 -29.98
CA HIS A 562 0.39 4.82 -28.75
C HIS A 562 1.38 3.78 -28.23
N ALA A 563 2.60 4.23 -27.90
CA ALA A 563 3.51 3.48 -27.06
C ALA A 563 3.06 3.66 -25.59
N ILE A 564 2.55 2.60 -24.99
CA ILE A 564 1.95 2.64 -23.67
C ILE A 564 2.90 2.04 -22.64
N SER A 565 3.11 2.77 -21.57
CA SER A 565 3.74 2.28 -20.34
C SER A 565 2.83 2.51 -19.15
N TYR A 566 3.06 1.78 -18.07
CA TYR A 566 2.27 1.86 -16.85
C TYR A 566 3.09 2.39 -15.69
N THR A 567 2.42 3.00 -14.73
CA THR A 567 3.04 3.42 -13.48
C THR A 567 2.08 3.24 -12.30
N TYR A 568 2.61 3.08 -11.11
CA TYR A 568 1.79 3.01 -9.90
C TYR A 568 1.21 4.38 -9.51
N SER A 569 1.99 5.46 -9.72
CA SER A 569 1.58 6.86 -9.52
C SER A 569 2.63 7.79 -10.15
N ALA A 570 2.30 9.08 -10.34
CA ALA A 570 3.27 10.07 -10.77
C ALA A 570 4.39 10.24 -9.73
N ASN A 571 4.06 10.16 -8.45
CA ASN A 571 5.02 10.23 -7.35
C ASN A 571 6.05 9.08 -7.43
N PHE A 572 5.61 7.86 -7.75
CA PHE A 572 6.50 6.73 -8.01
C PHE A 572 7.48 7.04 -9.15
N SER A 573 6.99 7.55 -10.28
CA SER A 573 7.81 7.87 -11.44
C SER A 573 8.88 8.95 -11.16
N VAL A 574 8.57 9.90 -10.24
CA VAL A 574 9.52 10.92 -9.82
C VAL A 574 10.58 10.38 -8.87
N LYS A 575 10.15 9.59 -7.88
CA LYS A 575 11.02 9.07 -6.81
C LYS A 575 11.89 7.90 -7.25
N ASN A 576 11.42 7.11 -8.22
CA ASN A 576 12.10 5.90 -8.68
C ASN A 576 12.75 6.09 -10.07
N LYS A 577 13.57 7.11 -10.21
CA LYS A 577 14.34 7.34 -11.44
C LYS A 577 15.52 6.40 -11.56
N SER A 578 15.86 6.08 -12.81
CA SER A 578 17.07 5.32 -13.13
C SER A 578 18.29 5.99 -12.53
N PRO A 579 19.12 5.28 -11.75
CA PRO A 579 20.35 5.83 -11.26
C PRO A 579 21.29 6.13 -12.43
N LEU A 580 21.91 7.31 -12.43
CA LEU A 580 22.92 7.71 -13.44
C LEU A 580 24.17 6.83 -13.40
N ARG A 581 24.32 5.93 -12.44
CA ARG A 581 25.49 5.12 -12.14
C ARG A 581 25.21 3.62 -12.24
N GLY A 582 24.81 3.13 -13.39
CA GLY A 582 24.82 1.69 -13.64
C GLY A 582 26.12 1.30 -14.35
N VAL A 583 27.19 1.06 -13.62
CA VAL A 583 28.44 0.51 -14.18
C VAL A 583 28.31 -1.00 -14.46
N GLY A 584 27.26 -1.64 -13.90
CA GLY A 584 26.98 -3.06 -14.07
C GLY A 584 26.54 -3.42 -15.48
N GLY A 585 26.85 -4.65 -15.89
CA GLY A 585 26.43 -5.23 -17.16
C GLY A 585 25.04 -5.85 -17.13
N PHE A 586 24.79 -6.68 -18.11
CA PHE A 586 23.62 -7.56 -18.19
C PHE A 586 23.83 -8.82 -17.35
N VAL A 587 22.81 -9.24 -16.62
CA VAL A 587 22.78 -10.54 -15.94
C VAL A 587 21.49 -11.27 -16.31
N GLY A 588 21.64 -12.47 -16.90
CA GLY A 588 20.51 -13.29 -17.32
C GLY A 588 20.45 -14.62 -16.56
N PHE A 589 19.25 -15.09 -16.26
CA PHE A 589 18.99 -16.36 -15.60
C PHE A 589 18.02 -17.19 -16.42
N ALA A 590 18.41 -18.40 -16.79
CA ALA A 590 17.60 -19.39 -17.47
C ALA A 590 17.88 -20.79 -16.91
N PRO A 591 17.19 -21.22 -15.86
CA PRO A 591 17.37 -22.57 -15.30
C PRO A 591 17.04 -23.67 -16.33
N GLU A 592 16.10 -23.43 -17.26
CA GLU A 592 15.57 -24.34 -18.26
C GLU A 592 14.96 -25.63 -17.66
N SER A 593 15.62 -26.22 -16.65
CA SER A 593 15.11 -27.33 -15.83
C SER A 593 15.24 -27.00 -14.35
N PHE A 594 14.50 -27.73 -13.52
CA PHE A 594 14.39 -27.47 -12.10
C PHE A 594 14.62 -28.77 -11.31
N THR A 595 15.06 -28.69 -10.06
CA THR A 595 15.15 -29.87 -9.19
C THR A 595 13.76 -30.51 -9.05
N ALA A 596 13.70 -31.85 -9.01
CA ALA A 596 12.45 -32.60 -8.97
C ALA A 596 11.52 -32.20 -7.80
N SER A 597 12.10 -31.75 -6.68
CA SER A 597 11.38 -31.28 -5.49
C SER A 597 10.51 -30.02 -5.73
N LEU A 598 10.77 -29.28 -6.80
CA LEU A 598 10.03 -28.05 -7.13
C LEU A 598 8.79 -28.30 -8.00
N GLY A 599 8.70 -29.46 -8.65
CA GLY A 599 7.55 -29.84 -9.48
C GLY A 599 7.30 -28.92 -10.69
N GLN A 600 8.33 -28.17 -11.15
CA GLN A 600 8.21 -27.26 -12.28
C GLN A 600 8.53 -27.95 -13.61
N VAL A 601 7.82 -27.56 -14.67
CA VAL A 601 8.06 -28.04 -16.04
C VAL A 601 9.31 -27.36 -16.64
N SER A 602 9.94 -28.03 -17.63
CA SER A 602 11.09 -27.46 -18.33
C SER A 602 10.69 -26.31 -19.24
N LEU A 603 11.55 -25.26 -19.33
CA LEU A 603 11.42 -24.09 -20.20
C LEU A 603 12.35 -24.21 -21.40
N SER A 604 12.04 -25.16 -22.30
CA SER A 604 12.87 -25.46 -23.48
C SER A 604 13.06 -24.23 -24.36
N GLY A 605 14.31 -23.97 -24.77
CA GLY A 605 14.69 -22.88 -25.66
C GLY A 605 15.04 -21.57 -24.92
N SER A 606 14.79 -21.46 -23.62
CA SER A 606 15.09 -20.25 -22.85
C SER A 606 16.58 -19.88 -22.85
N ILE A 607 17.47 -20.87 -22.83
CA ILE A 607 18.93 -20.67 -22.90
C ILE A 607 19.33 -20.12 -24.27
N ALA A 608 18.77 -20.65 -25.36
CA ALA A 608 19.11 -20.18 -26.70
C ALA A 608 18.78 -18.69 -26.89
N ILE A 609 17.61 -18.27 -26.42
CA ILE A 609 17.16 -16.87 -26.45
C ILE A 609 18.02 -15.99 -25.52
N LEU A 610 18.34 -16.47 -24.31
CA LEU A 610 19.23 -15.74 -23.41
C LEU A 610 20.59 -15.48 -24.05
N ASN A 611 21.18 -16.47 -24.72
CA ASN A 611 22.45 -16.32 -25.43
C ASN A 611 22.38 -15.33 -26.61
N GLU A 612 21.23 -15.22 -27.28
CA GLU A 612 21.03 -14.21 -28.32
C GLU A 612 20.93 -12.80 -27.72
N ILE A 613 20.23 -12.64 -26.61
CA ILE A 613 20.09 -11.36 -25.90
C ILE A 613 21.44 -10.91 -25.34
N GLU A 614 22.23 -11.81 -24.78
CA GLU A 614 23.56 -11.55 -24.23
C GLU A 614 24.46 -10.81 -25.22
N LYS A 615 24.38 -11.14 -26.51
CA LYS A 615 25.15 -10.50 -27.58
C LYS A 615 24.85 -9.00 -27.75
N CYS A 616 23.72 -8.53 -27.22
CA CYS A 616 23.37 -7.11 -27.25
C CYS A 616 24.16 -6.28 -26.21
N PHE A 617 24.91 -6.91 -25.31
CA PHE A 617 25.59 -6.25 -24.20
C PHE A 617 27.10 -6.55 -24.24
N TRP A 618 27.89 -5.52 -24.03
CA TRP A 618 29.36 -5.64 -23.97
C TRP A 618 29.83 -6.46 -22.74
N TRP A 619 29.16 -6.22 -21.60
CA TRP A 619 29.42 -6.95 -20.37
C TRP A 619 28.15 -7.69 -19.97
N ALA A 620 28.19 -8.98 -20.19
CA ALA A 620 27.07 -9.84 -19.92
C ALA A 620 27.52 -11.08 -19.12
N LYS A 621 26.62 -11.57 -18.30
CA LYS A 621 26.75 -12.83 -17.57
C LYS A 621 25.46 -13.59 -17.64
N SER A 622 25.49 -14.72 -18.31
CA SER A 622 24.36 -15.65 -18.35
C SER A 622 24.59 -16.81 -17.38
N LEU A 623 23.63 -17.05 -16.53
CA LEU A 623 23.59 -18.13 -15.55
C LEU A 623 22.48 -19.09 -15.99
N THR A 624 22.86 -20.30 -16.42
CA THR A 624 21.97 -21.27 -17.06
C THR A 624 21.96 -22.58 -16.28
N LYS A 625 20.94 -23.40 -16.50
CA LYS A 625 20.81 -24.72 -15.86
C LYS A 625 21.04 -24.65 -14.35
N ASN A 626 21.92 -25.49 -13.84
CA ASN A 626 22.28 -25.59 -12.42
C ASN A 626 23.06 -24.39 -11.87
N GLU A 627 23.50 -23.45 -12.70
CA GLU A 627 24.09 -22.19 -12.26
C GLU A 627 23.02 -21.12 -11.98
N ALA A 628 21.80 -21.26 -12.56
CA ALA A 628 20.69 -20.36 -12.34
C ALA A 628 20.05 -20.58 -10.96
N THR A 629 20.83 -20.49 -9.90
CA THR A 629 20.43 -20.71 -8.51
C THR A 629 19.94 -19.43 -7.83
N LYS A 630 19.11 -19.60 -6.80
CA LYS A 630 18.66 -18.50 -5.92
C LYS A 630 19.86 -17.77 -5.30
N ALA A 631 20.89 -18.48 -4.86
CA ALA A 631 22.10 -17.89 -4.28
C ALA A 631 22.83 -17.01 -5.29
N ASN A 632 22.96 -17.45 -6.54
CA ASN A 632 23.58 -16.67 -7.61
C ASN A 632 22.74 -15.45 -7.98
N PHE A 633 21.40 -15.55 -7.96
CA PHE A 633 20.55 -14.39 -8.16
C PHE A 633 20.81 -13.31 -7.09
N LEU A 634 20.75 -13.67 -5.82
CA LEU A 634 20.99 -12.73 -4.72
C LEU A 634 22.41 -12.13 -4.73
N ARG A 635 23.38 -12.84 -5.31
CA ARG A 635 24.78 -12.39 -5.44
C ARG A 635 25.00 -11.40 -6.59
N TYR A 636 24.41 -11.65 -7.77
CA TYR A 636 24.74 -10.90 -9.00
C TYR A 636 23.69 -9.88 -9.40
N ALA A 637 22.40 -10.17 -9.20
CA ALA A 637 21.31 -9.31 -9.65
C ALA A 637 21.30 -7.92 -8.99
N PRO A 638 21.61 -7.74 -7.69
CA PRO A 638 21.58 -6.41 -7.07
C PRO A 638 22.54 -5.38 -7.72
N LYS A 639 23.63 -5.84 -8.32
CA LYS A 639 24.66 -4.98 -8.97
C LYS A 639 24.53 -4.92 -10.49
N ALA A 640 23.58 -5.65 -11.07
CA ALA A 640 23.38 -5.66 -12.51
C ALA A 640 22.67 -4.37 -12.96
N ARG A 641 22.96 -3.93 -14.19
CA ARG A 641 22.23 -2.82 -14.84
C ARG A 641 20.94 -3.29 -15.49
N VAL A 642 20.98 -4.46 -16.11
CA VAL A 642 19.82 -5.12 -16.73
C VAL A 642 19.74 -6.55 -16.19
N ILE A 643 18.55 -6.94 -15.73
CA ILE A 643 18.29 -8.28 -15.23
C ILE A 643 17.26 -8.93 -16.15
N GLN A 644 17.57 -10.11 -16.70
CA GLN A 644 16.63 -10.95 -17.45
C GLN A 644 16.37 -12.23 -16.68
N LEU A 645 15.10 -12.55 -16.48
CA LEU A 645 14.68 -13.82 -15.89
C LEU A 645 13.80 -14.60 -16.88
N PHE A 646 14.24 -15.77 -17.30
CA PHE A 646 13.43 -16.78 -17.98
C PHE A 646 13.19 -17.91 -17.00
N THR A 647 12.05 -17.87 -16.32
CA THR A 647 11.75 -18.84 -15.25
C THR A 647 10.25 -18.94 -15.00
N HIS A 648 9.84 -19.80 -14.06
CA HIS A 648 8.47 -19.83 -13.54
C HIS A 648 8.29 -18.88 -12.36
N ALA A 649 7.09 -18.36 -12.26
CA ALA A 649 6.65 -17.59 -11.10
C ALA A 649 5.24 -18.02 -10.70
N ASP A 650 4.97 -17.95 -9.40
CA ASP A 650 3.66 -18.19 -8.82
C ASP A 650 3.22 -16.89 -8.14
N ALA A 651 2.13 -16.32 -8.63
CA ALA A 651 1.62 -15.03 -8.17
C ALA A 651 0.42 -15.17 -7.21
N ASP A 652 -0.02 -16.39 -6.92
CA ASP A 652 -1.15 -16.62 -6.05
C ASP A 652 -0.78 -16.22 -4.62
N ASN A 653 -1.42 -15.15 -4.16
CA ASN A 653 -1.28 -14.65 -2.80
C ASN A 653 -2.57 -14.99 -2.03
N THR A 654 -2.63 -16.20 -1.52
CA THR A 654 -3.65 -16.64 -0.57
C THR A 654 -3.07 -16.67 0.83
N ASP A 655 -3.88 -16.75 1.87
CA ASP A 655 -3.40 -16.89 3.25
C ASP A 655 -2.45 -18.10 3.46
N ALA A 656 -2.46 -19.05 2.52
CA ALA A 656 -1.65 -20.26 2.54
C ALA A 656 -0.43 -20.21 1.60
N THR A 657 -0.40 -19.31 0.59
CA THR A 657 0.66 -19.28 -0.44
C THR A 657 1.17 -17.86 -0.65
N GLU A 658 2.48 -17.69 -0.67
CA GLU A 658 3.17 -16.45 -0.93
C GLU A 658 3.71 -16.41 -2.36
N PRO A 659 3.62 -15.27 -3.10
CA PRO A 659 4.22 -15.12 -4.42
C PRO A 659 5.72 -15.47 -4.42
N LYS A 660 6.17 -16.19 -5.44
CA LYS A 660 7.55 -16.68 -5.54
C LYS A 660 8.04 -16.81 -6.98
N ILE A 661 9.34 -16.70 -7.16
CA ILE A 661 10.06 -16.93 -8.41
C ILE A 661 10.90 -18.18 -8.24
N TYR A 662 10.88 -19.08 -9.21
CA TYR A 662 11.61 -20.34 -9.12
C TYR A 662 13.01 -20.22 -9.74
N PHE A 663 14.03 -20.65 -9.02
CA PHE A 663 15.37 -20.90 -9.54
C PHE A 663 15.61 -22.40 -9.61
N TYR A 664 16.72 -22.81 -10.22
CA TYR A 664 17.06 -24.22 -10.39
C TYR A 664 16.91 -25.05 -9.10
N ASP A 665 17.36 -24.49 -7.99
CA ASP A 665 17.51 -25.16 -6.68
C ASP A 665 16.38 -24.84 -5.69
N ALA A 666 15.84 -23.62 -5.73
CA ALA A 666 14.90 -23.15 -4.70
C ALA A 666 14.04 -21.98 -5.20
N PRO A 667 12.84 -21.78 -4.66
CA PRO A 667 12.06 -20.58 -4.92
C PRO A 667 12.58 -19.37 -4.11
N LEU A 668 12.51 -18.20 -4.69
CA LEU A 668 12.68 -16.90 -4.03
C LEU A 668 11.30 -16.33 -3.70
N ARG A 669 11.01 -16.12 -2.42
CA ARG A 669 9.72 -15.63 -1.95
C ARG A 669 9.68 -14.11 -1.89
N LEU A 670 8.49 -13.54 -1.96
CA LEU A 670 8.25 -12.12 -1.85
C LEU A 670 8.78 -11.52 -0.54
N SER A 671 8.58 -12.22 0.58
CA SER A 671 9.07 -11.81 1.90
C SER A 671 10.60 -11.70 1.96
N GLU A 672 11.31 -12.57 1.24
CA GLU A 672 12.77 -12.54 1.14
C GLU A 672 13.25 -11.35 0.29
N LEU A 673 12.53 -11.03 -0.80
CA LEU A 673 12.78 -9.85 -1.61
C LEU A 673 12.61 -8.56 -0.79
N ASN A 674 11.55 -8.47 0.00
CA ASN A 674 11.28 -7.29 0.83
C ASN A 674 12.36 -6.99 1.87
N GLN A 675 13.22 -7.96 2.18
CA GLN A 675 14.35 -7.83 3.10
C GLN A 675 15.66 -7.52 2.37
N SER A 676 15.68 -7.58 1.04
CA SER A 676 16.86 -7.34 0.22
C SER A 676 17.27 -5.86 0.23
N ASP A 677 18.55 -5.61 -0.02
CA ASP A 677 19.08 -4.27 -0.25
C ASP A 677 18.57 -3.71 -1.59
N ARG A 678 18.78 -2.40 -1.80
CA ARG A 678 18.42 -1.75 -3.06
C ARG A 678 19.13 -2.39 -4.25
N PHE A 679 18.41 -2.58 -5.35
CA PHE A 679 18.98 -3.00 -6.62
C PHE A 679 19.46 -1.76 -7.42
N GLU A 680 20.57 -1.92 -8.14
CA GLU A 680 21.11 -0.87 -9.02
C GLU A 680 20.56 -0.98 -10.45
N ALA A 681 19.72 -1.96 -10.73
CA ALA A 681 19.21 -2.24 -12.06
C ALA A 681 18.33 -1.10 -12.60
N GLN A 682 18.54 -0.78 -13.87
CA GLN A 682 17.71 0.17 -14.63
C GLN A 682 16.50 -0.52 -15.30
N LEU A 683 16.61 -1.83 -15.54
CA LEU A 683 15.58 -2.63 -16.16
C LEU A 683 15.62 -4.05 -15.63
N LEU A 684 14.46 -4.55 -15.27
CA LEU A 684 14.20 -5.96 -15.00
C LEU A 684 13.19 -6.48 -16.03
N VAL A 685 13.52 -7.57 -16.71
CA VAL A 685 12.60 -8.27 -17.61
C VAL A 685 12.25 -9.62 -17.00
N LEU A 686 10.97 -9.74 -16.60
CA LEU A 686 10.39 -10.92 -15.98
C LEU A 686 9.63 -11.72 -17.05
N SER A 687 10.34 -12.56 -17.79
CA SER A 687 9.71 -13.52 -18.72
C SER A 687 9.26 -14.76 -17.95
N ALA A 688 8.31 -14.58 -17.04
CA ALA A 688 7.73 -15.59 -16.18
C ALA A 688 6.22 -15.33 -16.04
N CYS A 689 5.44 -16.40 -15.79
CA CYS A 689 3.99 -16.32 -15.78
C CYS A 689 3.46 -15.40 -14.64
N LYS A 690 2.44 -14.59 -14.95
CA LYS A 690 1.64 -13.81 -13.99
C LYS A 690 2.45 -12.87 -13.05
N THR A 691 3.62 -12.43 -13.44
CA THR A 691 4.49 -11.62 -12.58
C THR A 691 3.98 -10.19 -12.37
N GLY A 692 3.10 -9.71 -13.23
CA GLY A 692 2.44 -8.40 -13.14
C GLY A 692 1.12 -8.39 -12.38
N ILE A 693 0.55 -9.57 -12.07
CA ILE A 693 -0.71 -9.69 -11.31
C ILE A 693 -0.47 -10.16 -9.89
N GLY A 694 -1.46 -9.98 -9.05
CA GLY A 694 -1.45 -10.35 -7.64
C GLY A 694 -2.72 -9.83 -6.99
N GLN A 695 -2.76 -9.83 -5.67
CA GLN A 695 -3.90 -9.28 -4.93
C GLN A 695 -4.05 -7.78 -5.21
N ASN A 696 -5.19 -7.39 -5.78
CA ASN A 696 -5.48 -5.99 -6.03
C ASN A 696 -5.98 -5.32 -4.75
N GLN A 697 -5.21 -4.34 -4.26
CA GLN A 697 -5.55 -3.52 -3.11
C GLN A 697 -5.98 -2.14 -3.58
N ARG A 698 -7.24 -1.79 -3.36
CA ARG A 698 -7.80 -0.49 -3.81
C ARG A 698 -6.95 0.69 -3.31
N GLY A 699 -6.53 1.56 -4.23
CA GLY A 699 -5.67 2.71 -3.94
C GLY A 699 -4.18 2.39 -3.82
N GLU A 700 -3.80 1.13 -3.60
CA GLU A 700 -2.40 0.71 -3.59
C GLU A 700 -1.99 0.02 -4.90
N GLY A 701 -2.96 -0.47 -5.68
CA GLY A 701 -2.73 -1.22 -6.91
C GLY A 701 -2.45 -2.69 -6.67
N VAL A 702 -1.88 -3.35 -7.67
CA VAL A 702 -1.62 -4.79 -7.66
C VAL A 702 -0.36 -5.10 -6.84
N TYR A 703 -0.50 -5.93 -5.82
CA TYR A 703 0.61 -6.50 -5.06
C TYR A 703 1.22 -7.66 -5.86
N SER A 704 2.10 -7.33 -6.78
CA SER A 704 2.76 -8.27 -7.69
C SER A 704 4.26 -8.38 -7.40
N LEU A 705 4.90 -9.39 -7.97
CA LEU A 705 6.36 -9.52 -7.97
C LEU A 705 7.03 -8.29 -8.59
N ALA A 706 6.48 -7.76 -9.69
CA ALA A 706 6.99 -6.54 -10.33
C ALA A 706 6.97 -5.33 -9.36
N ARG A 707 5.89 -5.17 -8.57
CA ARG A 707 5.79 -4.13 -7.55
C ARG A 707 6.85 -4.28 -6.45
N SER A 708 7.19 -5.50 -6.09
CA SER A 708 8.21 -5.76 -5.07
C SER A 708 9.60 -5.36 -5.54
N PHE A 709 9.93 -5.63 -6.79
CA PHE A 709 11.17 -5.13 -7.38
C PHE A 709 11.19 -3.61 -7.53
N ALA A 710 10.05 -3.00 -7.86
CA ALA A 710 9.90 -1.55 -7.84
C ALA A 710 10.15 -0.97 -6.43
N ALA A 711 9.66 -1.64 -5.37
CA ALA A 711 9.92 -1.29 -3.97
C ALA A 711 11.40 -1.44 -3.56
N LEU A 712 12.18 -2.23 -4.28
CA LEU A 712 13.64 -2.35 -4.13
C LEU A 712 14.43 -1.33 -4.97
N GLY A 713 13.73 -0.41 -5.62
CA GLY A 713 14.31 0.71 -6.35
C GLY A 713 14.61 0.43 -7.83
N ILE A 714 14.10 -0.67 -8.42
CA ILE A 714 14.20 -0.91 -9.87
C ILE A 714 13.18 -0.01 -10.58
N PRO A 715 13.60 0.93 -11.41
CA PRO A 715 12.72 1.94 -12.00
C PRO A 715 11.85 1.41 -13.13
N SER A 716 12.27 0.35 -13.81
CA SER A 716 11.55 -0.22 -14.96
C SER A 716 11.46 -1.73 -14.85
N THR A 717 10.26 -2.26 -15.05
CA THR A 717 10.03 -3.71 -15.13
C THR A 717 9.19 -4.02 -16.35
N VAL A 718 9.66 -4.94 -17.19
CA VAL A 718 8.82 -5.62 -18.18
C VAL A 718 8.30 -6.90 -17.53
N THR A 719 6.99 -7.10 -17.55
CA THR A 719 6.30 -8.14 -16.79
C THR A 719 5.10 -8.68 -17.58
N THR A 720 4.52 -9.79 -17.14
CA THR A 720 3.37 -10.41 -17.83
C THR A 720 2.12 -10.40 -16.95
N LEU A 721 0.97 -10.14 -17.56
CA LEU A 721 -0.34 -10.08 -16.89
C LEU A 721 -1.04 -11.42 -16.75
N TRP A 722 -0.61 -12.44 -17.48
CA TRP A 722 -1.14 -13.80 -17.43
C TRP A 722 -0.07 -14.82 -17.77
N SER A 723 -0.41 -16.11 -17.70
CA SER A 723 0.47 -17.18 -18.17
C SER A 723 0.56 -17.12 -19.68
N VAL A 724 1.72 -16.74 -20.18
CA VAL A 724 2.02 -16.63 -21.60
C VAL A 724 2.67 -17.92 -22.13
N GLU A 725 2.48 -18.20 -23.41
CA GLU A 725 3.19 -19.29 -24.08
C GLU A 725 4.68 -18.93 -24.25
N ASP A 726 5.56 -19.91 -24.14
CA ASP A 726 7.02 -19.70 -24.13
C ASP A 726 7.52 -19.05 -25.41
N GLN A 727 7.13 -19.59 -26.58
CA GLN A 727 7.63 -19.13 -27.89
C GLN A 727 7.28 -17.66 -28.19
N PRO A 728 6.01 -17.22 -28.08
CA PRO A 728 5.68 -15.80 -28.24
C PRO A 728 6.45 -14.89 -27.29
N THR A 729 6.61 -15.32 -26.02
CA THR A 729 7.33 -14.56 -25.01
C THR A 729 8.81 -14.41 -25.37
N TYR A 730 9.44 -15.47 -25.84
CA TYR A 730 10.84 -15.47 -26.26
C TYR A 730 11.07 -14.54 -27.44
N GLU A 731 10.28 -14.65 -28.48
CA GLU A 731 10.41 -13.82 -29.68
C GLU A 731 10.12 -12.32 -29.38
N LEU A 732 9.05 -12.04 -28.61
CA LEU A 732 8.76 -10.66 -28.18
C LEU A 732 9.91 -10.08 -27.34
N THR A 733 10.49 -10.88 -26.44
CA THR A 733 11.63 -10.44 -25.62
C THR A 733 12.85 -10.16 -26.49
N LYS A 734 13.16 -11.01 -27.46
CA LYS A 734 14.23 -10.82 -28.44
C LYS A 734 14.03 -9.55 -29.27
N LEU A 735 12.81 -9.34 -29.81
CA LEU A 735 12.48 -8.14 -30.58
C LEU A 735 12.58 -6.89 -29.69
N PHE A 736 12.14 -6.96 -28.43
CA PHE A 736 12.27 -5.85 -27.47
C PHE A 736 13.74 -5.46 -27.27
N TYR A 737 14.65 -6.40 -27.02
CA TYR A 737 16.08 -6.11 -26.90
C TYR A 737 16.71 -5.61 -28.20
N LYS A 738 16.27 -6.10 -29.35
CA LYS A 738 16.69 -5.57 -30.68
C LYS A 738 16.42 -4.05 -30.76
N TYR A 739 15.25 -3.60 -30.31
CA TYR A 739 14.88 -2.19 -30.34
C TYR A 739 15.50 -1.38 -29.19
N LEU A 740 15.70 -1.96 -28.02
CA LEU A 740 16.46 -1.32 -26.94
C LEU A 740 17.91 -1.01 -27.35
N ASN A 741 18.54 -1.90 -28.13
CA ASN A 741 19.90 -1.70 -28.60
C ASN A 741 20.04 -0.56 -29.63
N GLN A 742 18.89 -0.12 -30.19
CA GLN A 742 18.82 1.09 -31.02
C GLN A 742 18.65 2.37 -30.22
N SER A 743 18.83 2.32 -28.89
CA SER A 743 18.66 3.44 -27.97
C SER A 743 17.25 4.06 -27.96
N LEU A 744 16.23 3.30 -28.37
CA LEU A 744 14.85 3.74 -28.29
C LEU A 744 14.37 3.76 -26.82
N PRO A 745 13.41 4.64 -26.48
CA PRO A 745 12.66 4.56 -25.24
C PRO A 745 12.05 3.17 -25.07
N LYS A 746 12.01 2.67 -23.80
CA LYS A 746 11.58 1.29 -23.51
C LYS A 746 10.15 1.01 -23.95
N ASP A 747 9.25 1.99 -23.83
CA ASP A 747 7.85 1.89 -24.28
C ASP A 747 7.75 1.80 -25.82
N ILE A 748 8.52 2.60 -26.54
CA ILE A 748 8.59 2.54 -28.02
C ILE A 748 9.21 1.22 -28.46
N ALA A 749 10.28 0.78 -27.78
CA ALA A 749 10.92 -0.50 -28.07
C ALA A 749 9.95 -1.68 -27.92
N LEU A 750 9.13 -1.67 -26.85
CA LEU A 750 8.12 -2.70 -26.61
C LEU A 750 6.96 -2.60 -27.61
N GLN A 751 6.51 -1.38 -27.95
CA GLN A 751 5.50 -1.17 -28.99
C GLN A 751 5.94 -1.74 -30.33
N LYS A 752 7.18 -1.38 -30.78
CA LYS A 752 7.72 -1.87 -32.05
C LYS A 752 7.87 -3.40 -32.06
N ALA A 753 8.33 -3.99 -30.95
CA ALA A 753 8.42 -5.44 -30.83
C ALA A 753 7.05 -6.12 -31.01
N LYS A 754 6.00 -5.58 -30.40
CA LYS A 754 4.62 -6.08 -30.55
C LYS A 754 4.08 -5.86 -31.96
N LEU A 755 4.38 -4.73 -32.60
CA LEU A 755 3.96 -4.44 -33.97
C LEU A 755 4.67 -5.36 -34.99
N ASP A 756 5.99 -5.62 -34.83
CA ASP A 756 6.72 -6.58 -35.67
C ASP A 756 6.14 -8.00 -35.53
N TRP A 757 5.81 -8.41 -34.27
CA TRP A 757 5.16 -9.68 -34.02
C TRP A 757 3.82 -9.80 -34.73
N LEU A 758 2.96 -8.76 -34.65
CA LEU A 758 1.67 -8.70 -35.31
C LEU A 758 1.79 -8.70 -36.85
N ALA A 759 2.85 -8.10 -37.38
CA ALA A 759 3.09 -8.04 -38.82
C ALA A 759 3.66 -9.37 -39.40
N ALA A 760 4.45 -10.10 -38.61
CA ALA A 760 5.09 -11.36 -39.02
C ALA A 760 4.18 -12.58 -38.81
N GLY A 761 3.22 -12.52 -37.89
CA GLY A 761 2.39 -13.62 -37.46
C GLY A 761 1.19 -13.91 -38.35
N GLY A 762 0.71 -15.16 -38.33
CA GLY A 762 -0.58 -15.55 -38.90
C GLY A 762 -1.78 -15.08 -38.05
N ALA A 763 -3.00 -15.38 -38.54
CA ALA A 763 -4.22 -14.95 -37.82
C ALA A 763 -4.29 -15.43 -36.37
N ALA A 764 -3.70 -16.56 -36.02
CA ALA A 764 -3.65 -17.09 -34.68
C ALA A 764 -2.67 -16.30 -33.75
N ASP A 765 -1.63 -15.70 -34.34
CA ASP A 765 -0.57 -15.00 -33.62
C ASP A 765 -0.95 -13.51 -33.33
N THR A 766 -2.00 -13.03 -34.01
CA THR A 766 -2.52 -11.66 -33.80
C THR A 766 -3.42 -11.55 -32.57
N LEU A 767 -3.74 -12.67 -31.90
CA LEU A 767 -4.60 -12.68 -30.73
C LEU A 767 -3.93 -11.97 -29.53
N PRO A 768 -4.64 -11.11 -28.81
CA PRO A 768 -4.11 -10.40 -27.65
C PRO A 768 -3.50 -11.31 -26.57
N SER A 769 -3.95 -12.55 -26.47
CA SER A 769 -3.38 -13.52 -25.52
C SER A 769 -1.89 -13.77 -25.72
N GLN A 770 -1.38 -13.58 -26.94
CA GLN A 770 0.02 -13.85 -27.31
C GLN A 770 0.96 -12.67 -27.04
N TRP A 771 0.49 -11.43 -27.16
CA TRP A 771 1.34 -10.25 -27.17
C TRP A 771 0.94 -9.18 -26.13
N ALA A 772 -0.35 -9.06 -25.80
CA ALA A 772 -0.83 -7.95 -24.99
C ALA A 772 -0.48 -8.11 -23.47
N GLY A 773 -0.21 -9.35 -23.05
CA GLY A 773 0.17 -9.64 -21.67
C GLY A 773 1.51 -9.05 -21.23
N MET A 774 2.46 -8.86 -22.16
CA MET A 774 3.76 -8.28 -21.87
C MET A 774 3.66 -6.76 -21.78
N ILE A 775 3.92 -6.17 -20.62
CA ILE A 775 3.77 -4.74 -20.37
C ILE A 775 5.01 -4.15 -19.72
N LEU A 776 5.22 -2.84 -19.93
CA LEU A 776 6.26 -2.05 -19.27
C LEU A 776 5.64 -1.27 -18.11
N VAL A 777 6.19 -1.43 -16.92
CA VAL A 777 5.81 -0.65 -15.71
C VAL A 777 7.02 0.17 -15.25
N GLY A 778 6.84 1.48 -15.06
CA GLY A 778 7.85 2.39 -14.54
C GLY A 778 8.48 3.28 -15.59
N ASP A 779 9.77 3.58 -15.42
CA ASP A 779 10.54 4.52 -16.23
C ASP A 779 10.74 4.01 -17.67
N ALA A 780 10.21 4.75 -18.64
CA ALA A 780 10.29 4.41 -20.06
C ALA A 780 11.46 5.08 -20.80
N THR A 781 12.37 5.78 -20.08
CA THR A 781 13.55 6.39 -20.71
C THR A 781 14.46 5.34 -21.35
N PRO A 782 15.22 5.69 -22.42
CA PRO A 782 16.18 4.77 -23.02
C PRO A 782 17.14 4.19 -21.97
N LEU A 783 17.57 2.95 -22.17
CA LEU A 783 18.75 2.47 -21.46
C LEU A 783 19.91 3.37 -21.89
N ILE A 784 20.55 4.07 -20.94
CA ILE A 784 21.69 4.91 -21.24
C ILE A 784 22.76 4.00 -21.86
N ALA A 785 22.90 4.06 -23.19
CA ALA A 785 24.06 3.47 -23.83
C ALA A 785 25.28 4.07 -23.16
N SER A 786 26.25 3.26 -22.75
CA SER A 786 27.49 3.76 -22.19
C SER A 786 28.30 4.43 -23.32
N ASN A 787 27.86 5.61 -23.75
CA ASN A 787 28.62 6.46 -24.67
C ASN A 787 29.98 6.89 -24.08
N TRP A 788 30.26 6.49 -22.85
CA TRP A 788 31.53 6.74 -22.21
C TRP A 788 32.72 6.11 -22.98
N LEU A 789 32.50 5.01 -23.71
CA LEU A 789 33.51 4.42 -24.60
C LEU A 789 33.88 5.39 -25.72
N TRP A 790 32.93 6.08 -26.31
CA TRP A 790 33.22 7.13 -27.28
C TRP A 790 33.88 8.34 -26.63
N VAL A 791 33.57 8.67 -25.39
CA VAL A 791 34.24 9.69 -24.60
C VAL A 791 35.67 9.25 -24.27
N VAL A 792 35.90 8.00 -23.88
CA VAL A 792 37.21 7.44 -23.60
C VAL A 792 38.03 7.29 -24.90
N VAL A 793 37.43 6.84 -25.99
CA VAL A 793 38.08 6.77 -27.29
C VAL A 793 38.40 8.19 -27.79
N SER A 794 37.53 9.14 -27.66
CA SER A 794 37.76 10.55 -27.99
C SER A 794 38.85 11.16 -27.13
N LEU A 795 38.87 10.91 -25.83
CA LEU A 795 39.92 11.32 -24.90
C LEU A 795 41.26 10.63 -25.24
N ALA A 796 41.27 9.35 -25.56
CA ALA A 796 42.45 8.62 -25.98
C ALA A 796 43.00 9.16 -27.30
N VAL A 797 42.13 9.47 -28.27
CA VAL A 797 42.54 10.12 -29.55
C VAL A 797 43.11 11.51 -29.30
N VAL A 798 42.48 12.29 -28.41
CA VAL A 798 42.98 13.62 -28.03
C VAL A 798 44.33 13.53 -27.31
N ILE A 799 44.48 12.56 -26.40
CA ILE A 799 45.75 12.33 -25.67
C ILE A 799 46.85 11.85 -26.64
N LEU A 800 46.52 10.90 -27.52
CA LEU A 800 47.46 10.39 -28.52
C LEU A 800 47.83 11.47 -29.54
N GLY A 801 46.85 12.25 -29.97
CA GLY A 801 47.06 13.42 -30.86
C GLY A 801 47.91 14.51 -30.19
N GLY A 802 47.65 14.81 -28.94
CA GLY A 802 48.46 15.75 -28.13
C GLY A 802 49.87 15.26 -27.88
N PHE A 803 50.04 13.95 -27.61
CA PHE A 803 51.36 13.33 -27.46
C PHE A 803 52.16 13.32 -28.77
N TRP A 804 51.50 13.04 -29.92
CA TRP A 804 52.10 13.11 -31.24
C TRP A 804 52.49 14.54 -31.60
N TRP A 805 51.66 15.51 -31.33
CA TRP A 805 51.94 16.94 -31.54
C TRP A 805 53.10 17.41 -30.64
N TRP A 806 53.14 17.02 -29.36
CA TRP A 806 54.23 17.33 -28.43
C TRP A 806 55.55 16.69 -28.88
N LYS A 807 55.55 15.48 -29.40
CA LYS A 807 56.74 14.79 -29.94
C LYS A 807 57.21 15.49 -31.18
N LYS A 808 56.35 15.98 -32.05
CA LYS A 808 56.69 16.70 -33.27
C LYS A 808 57.21 18.09 -32.96
N THR A 809 56.74 18.82 -31.98
CA THR A 809 57.29 20.11 -31.54
C THR A 809 58.65 19.99 -30.87
N LYS A 810 58.89 18.90 -30.11
CA LYS A 810 60.24 18.63 -29.56
C LYS A 810 61.32 18.28 -30.64
N SER A 811 60.90 17.60 -31.70
CA SER A 811 61.82 17.29 -32.80
C SER A 811 62.15 18.50 -33.64
N PHE A 812 61.33 19.56 -33.62
CA PHE A 812 61.64 20.84 -34.30
C PHE A 812 62.59 21.73 -33.50
N HIS A 813 62.68 21.58 -32.17
CA HIS A 813 63.62 22.36 -31.33
C HIS A 813 65.04 21.73 -31.25
N SER A 814 65.15 20.46 -31.65
CA SER A 814 66.46 19.80 -31.69
C SER A 814 67.21 19.90 -33.04
N SER A 815 66.59 20.59 -34.02
CA SER A 815 67.19 20.81 -35.35
C SER A 815 67.62 22.28 -35.57
N VAL A 816 67.64 23.10 -34.54
CA VAL A 816 68.08 24.51 -34.59
C VAL A 816 69.04 24.78 -33.41
N CYS A 817 70.02 23.87 -33.24
CA CYS A 817 71.24 24.15 -32.45
C CYS A 817 72.45 23.60 -33.20
#